data_8049dc8ed98f82691ce5e9e0cb1b8b48
#
_entry.id   8049dc8ed98f82691ce5e9e0cb1b8b48
#
_cell.length_a   1.000
_cell.length_b   1.000
_cell.length_c   1.000
_cell.angle_alpha   90.00
_cell.angle_beta   90.00
_cell.angle_gamma   90.00
#
_symmetry.space_group_name_H-M   'P 1'
#
loop_
_entity.id
_entity.type
_entity.pdbx_description
1 polymer ?
#
loop_
_entity_poly.entity_id
_entity_poly.type
_entity_poly.pdbx_seq_one_letter_code
_entity_poly.pdbx_strand_id
1 'polypeptide(L)'
;MKLKNLLIVLLAGSAIVFGCKKDEPTESTKKDSLISFTAKYGEIIEGVAKPEKTVLTIDNTIVDVVDGKFNAEVLGETDTHLVAVYNEADGVTMNNGVLTLGAEGAQLPSADWLFAYAENKKLTKANTSLSVTLKQQTKQINVIVRSLGGKSNNISEVTAELTNVAAQRDILNNVYKAPASASAKLPEGNRPGSFYGLVRVLGFMPNSENALKLNFTYTDGTTSTTTVDISAKAEQFNEDKTIIDVVSVSIVNLGSAEETFSSEITSNGSLDNVDNSSSAPAGDKKLTINWPSYNEADNLEVLAGGISYFGALAEATEGGQTTTNGFATLPISDQIEEIAIYLGTERLVAPAGYYEYADGVITMTDCKLVYKSAHLNDEHITAEGTFVQTVDLAVPAEFKPLHAADTSKFTGTYDGYGHAITNLNTTEPADYTGFFAKNYGTIKNLTVKESRIVAGQFTGAIAGRNYHDIINCESSAEISFTAKKSYIGGITGHSETGIISGCKFSGSIIDKTLKSSWIGGITGGIYFSGVIENCLNTGYIETSGGGCAGIVGRNQGNVFACKNTADLVLLNGTQSAGNGGVIGIMNHATGHEECSNAYACVNTGNITGTQFFGGVLGVNAQKKGEPGCNLVACYNTGLLVDSAGAGLVGKAAGWLLGRNQQGYVKYCYTISEGQPKTSNGVFGNGNIDLVDVQKFDGTTPAWPEADNTKCWGIWTEGCTVTDGYYWKNLGSSTEKTYPKLYWEE
;
A
#
# COMPACT_ATOMS: atom_id res chain seq x y z
N MET A 1 -30.43 -0.57 -21.28
CA MET A 1 -31.89 -0.64 -21.39
C MET A 1 -32.47 -0.75 -19.98
N LYS A 2 -33.16 0.34 -19.54
CA LYS A 2 -34.11 0.52 -18.42
C LYS A 2 -33.76 -0.09 -17.07
N LEU A 3 -33.29 0.66 -16.04
CA LEU A 3 -33.95 1.68 -15.17
C LEU A 3 -35.31 1.27 -14.56
N LYS A 4 -35.34 1.27 -13.19
CA LYS A 4 -36.40 1.87 -12.36
C LYS A 4 -35.98 1.70 -10.90
N ASN A 5 -35.56 2.76 -10.21
CA ASN A 5 -36.30 3.74 -9.40
C ASN A 5 -37.17 3.13 -8.30
N LEU A 6 -36.84 3.46 -7.05
CA LEU A 6 -37.85 3.70 -6.05
C LEU A 6 -37.48 4.89 -5.15
N LEU A 7 -38.47 5.72 -5.01
CA LEU A 7 -38.57 7.06 -4.46
C LEU A 7 -38.86 7.01 -2.96
N ILE A 8 -38.14 7.81 -2.19
CA ILE A 8 -38.47 8.11 -0.79
C ILE A 8 -39.23 9.43 -0.76
N VAL A 9 -40.38 9.45 -0.15
CA VAL A 9 -41.15 10.66 0.13
C VAL A 9 -41.10 10.96 1.61
N LEU A 10 -40.44 12.07 1.95
CA LEU A 10 -40.64 12.77 3.22
C LEU A 10 -41.87 13.67 3.12
N LEU A 11 -42.71 13.66 4.12
CA LEU A 11 -43.70 14.70 4.33
C LEU A 11 -43.70 15.13 5.80
N ALA A 12 -43.20 16.35 6.03
CA ALA A 12 -43.41 17.11 7.21
C ALA A 12 -44.73 17.91 7.06
N GLY A 13 -45.51 18.01 8.11
CA GLY A 13 -46.70 18.84 8.13
C GLY A 13 -47.17 19.13 9.54
N SER A 14 -46.81 20.31 10.02
CA SER A 14 -47.30 20.93 11.25
C SER A 14 -48.74 21.39 11.08
N ALA A 15 -49.59 21.17 12.08
CA ALA A 15 -50.74 22.03 12.34
C ALA A 15 -51.08 22.06 13.83
N ILE A 16 -51.02 23.24 14.34
CA ILE A 16 -51.49 23.64 15.69
C ILE A 16 -52.99 23.89 15.63
N VAL A 17 -53.76 23.32 16.53
CA VAL A 17 -55.07 23.91 16.95
C VAL A 17 -55.31 23.66 18.42
N PHE A 18 -55.64 24.72 19.11
CA PHE A 18 -56.10 24.84 20.50
C PHE A 18 -57.51 24.28 20.73
N GLY A 19 -57.75 23.73 21.91
CA GLY A 19 -59.15 23.63 22.38
C GLY A 19 -59.41 22.64 23.50
N CYS A 20 -59.45 23.17 24.74
CA CYS A 20 -60.29 22.86 25.93
C CYS A 20 -60.47 21.44 26.48
N LYS A 21 -60.06 21.33 27.70
CA LYS A 21 -60.44 20.48 28.86
C LYS A 21 -61.67 19.61 28.72
N LYS A 22 -61.48 18.31 29.04
CA LYS A 22 -62.39 17.58 29.97
C LYS A 22 -61.61 16.44 30.66
N ASP A 23 -62.05 16.22 31.87
CA ASP A 23 -61.48 15.44 32.95
C ASP A 23 -61.11 13.99 32.65
N GLU A 24 -60.19 13.55 33.43
CA GLU A 24 -59.47 12.26 33.54
C GLU A 24 -60.34 10.99 33.51
N PRO A 25 -59.66 9.84 33.12
CA PRO A 25 -59.20 8.98 34.19
C PRO A 25 -57.69 8.74 34.13
N THR A 26 -57.09 8.73 35.28
CA THR A 26 -55.72 8.35 35.59
C THR A 26 -55.33 7.01 34.93
N GLU A 27 -54.71 7.06 33.76
CA GLU A 27 -53.83 5.98 33.33
C GLU A 27 -52.53 6.07 34.14
N SER A 28 -52.33 5.09 35.00
CA SER A 28 -51.09 4.84 35.66
C SER A 28 -50.05 4.67 34.58
N THR A 29 -49.16 5.64 34.40
CA THR A 29 -47.93 5.48 33.62
C THR A 29 -47.16 4.33 34.25
N LYS A 30 -47.32 3.11 33.73
CA LYS A 30 -46.37 2.00 33.95
C LYS A 30 -45.03 2.54 33.41
N LYS A 31 -44.15 2.84 34.34
CA LYS A 31 -42.78 3.16 34.05
C LYS A 31 -42.20 1.86 33.43
N ASP A 32 -41.98 1.82 32.11
CA ASP A 32 -41.42 0.67 31.47
C ASP A 32 -40.12 0.30 32.17
N SER A 33 -40.11 -0.89 32.77
CA SER A 33 -38.90 -1.41 33.42
C SER A 33 -37.91 -1.79 32.34
N LEU A 34 -36.76 -1.11 32.28
CA LEU A 34 -35.70 -1.39 31.32
C LEU A 34 -34.57 -2.22 31.95
N ILE A 35 -34.16 -3.27 31.29
CA ILE A 35 -33.02 -4.13 31.66
C ILE A 35 -31.82 -3.76 30.81
N SER A 36 -30.71 -3.41 31.46
CA SER A 36 -29.45 -3.16 30.75
C SER A 36 -28.90 -4.47 30.20
N PHE A 37 -28.58 -4.49 28.89
CA PHE A 37 -28.04 -5.64 28.21
C PHE A 37 -26.56 -5.42 27.82
N THR A 38 -25.72 -6.42 28.09
CA THR A 38 -24.30 -6.40 27.70
C THR A 38 -23.91 -7.77 27.16
N ALA A 39 -23.49 -7.81 25.90
CA ALA A 39 -22.85 -8.95 25.29
C ALA A 39 -21.33 -8.75 25.30
N LYS A 40 -20.60 -9.69 25.90
CA LYS A 40 -19.13 -9.75 25.86
C LYS A 40 -18.70 -10.90 25.00
N TYR A 41 -17.52 -10.81 24.43
CA TYR A 41 -16.91 -11.92 23.70
C TYR A 41 -15.92 -12.63 24.63
N GLY A 42 -15.91 -13.98 24.57
CA GLY A 42 -14.92 -14.82 25.23
C GLY A 42 -13.57 -14.77 24.52
N GLU A 43 -12.81 -15.82 24.63
CA GLU A 43 -11.57 -15.96 23.87
C GLU A 43 -11.88 -15.91 22.37
N ILE A 44 -11.11 -15.10 21.64
CA ILE A 44 -11.22 -14.92 20.20
C ILE A 44 -9.86 -15.22 19.61
N ILE A 45 -9.84 -15.96 18.52
CA ILE A 45 -8.63 -16.23 17.76
C ILE A 45 -8.05 -14.87 17.29
N GLU A 46 -6.75 -14.71 17.39
CA GLU A 46 -6.06 -13.50 16.93
C GLU A 46 -6.37 -13.23 15.46
N GLY A 47 -6.67 -11.97 15.13
CA GLY A 47 -7.07 -11.55 13.78
C GLY A 47 -8.56 -11.69 13.45
N VAL A 48 -9.38 -12.28 14.34
CA VAL A 48 -10.83 -12.34 14.14
C VAL A 48 -11.49 -11.05 14.61
N ALA A 49 -12.15 -10.34 13.69
CA ALA A 49 -12.90 -9.13 14.01
C ALA A 49 -14.14 -9.47 14.86
N LYS A 50 -14.40 -8.69 15.89
CA LYS A 50 -15.63 -8.78 16.66
C LYS A 50 -16.82 -8.31 15.81
N PRO A 51 -17.92 -9.07 15.76
CA PRO A 51 -19.11 -8.62 15.05
C PRO A 51 -19.67 -7.33 15.66
N GLU A 52 -20.13 -6.43 14.81
CA GLU A 52 -20.68 -5.14 15.25
C GLU A 52 -22.10 -5.27 15.83
N LYS A 53 -22.87 -6.25 15.36
CA LYS A 53 -24.27 -6.43 15.71
C LYS A 53 -24.57 -7.81 16.28
N THR A 54 -25.36 -7.82 17.32
CA THR A 54 -25.84 -9.06 17.93
C THR A 54 -27.38 -9.03 18.03
N VAL A 55 -27.98 -10.21 17.87
CA VAL A 55 -29.40 -10.45 18.05
C VAL A 55 -29.61 -11.11 19.41
N LEU A 56 -30.46 -10.50 20.25
CA LEU A 56 -30.93 -11.08 21.49
C LEU A 56 -32.28 -11.75 21.26
N THR A 57 -32.43 -13.00 21.70
CA THR A 57 -33.73 -13.67 21.78
C THR A 57 -34.02 -14.13 23.20
N ILE A 58 -35.29 -14.01 23.61
CA ILE A 58 -35.80 -14.54 24.85
C ILE A 58 -37.02 -15.39 24.50
N ASP A 59 -36.96 -16.69 24.88
CA ASP A 59 -37.96 -17.71 24.54
C ASP A 59 -38.29 -17.74 23.04
N ASN A 60 -37.24 -17.65 22.21
CA ASN A 60 -37.22 -17.56 20.73
C ASN A 60 -37.83 -16.30 20.12
N THR A 61 -38.23 -15.33 20.90
CA THR A 61 -38.69 -14.05 20.42
C THR A 61 -37.50 -13.09 20.32
N ILE A 62 -37.32 -12.46 19.16
CA ILE A 62 -36.30 -11.40 18.97
C ILE A 62 -36.68 -10.21 19.84
N VAL A 63 -35.72 -9.72 20.59
CA VAL A 63 -35.89 -8.61 21.53
C VAL A 63 -35.15 -7.40 21.01
N ASP A 64 -35.87 -6.29 20.86
CA ASP A 64 -35.28 -5.03 20.48
C ASP A 64 -34.44 -4.45 21.61
N VAL A 65 -33.16 -4.22 21.32
CA VAL A 65 -32.21 -3.60 22.23
C VAL A 65 -31.90 -2.19 21.72
N VAL A 66 -32.33 -1.17 22.48
CA VAL A 66 -32.11 0.24 22.15
C VAL A 66 -31.21 0.85 23.23
N ASP A 67 -30.11 1.50 22.83
CA ASP A 67 -29.12 2.07 23.73
C ASP A 67 -28.64 1.11 24.84
N GLY A 68 -28.44 -0.17 24.46
CA GLY A 68 -27.99 -1.20 25.38
C GLY A 68 -29.04 -1.63 26.42
N LYS A 69 -30.32 -1.42 26.14
CA LYS A 69 -31.43 -1.77 27.05
C LYS A 69 -32.59 -2.41 26.30
N PHE A 70 -33.32 -3.27 26.98
CA PHE A 70 -34.57 -3.83 26.47
C PHE A 70 -35.70 -3.75 27.51
N ASN A 71 -36.95 -3.85 27.06
CA ASN A 71 -38.13 -3.74 27.90
C ASN A 71 -38.34 -5.07 28.66
N ALA A 72 -38.47 -5.00 30.00
CA ALA A 72 -38.70 -6.15 30.88
C ALA A 72 -40.02 -6.86 30.61
N GLU A 73 -41.00 -6.23 29.97
CA GLU A 73 -42.31 -6.84 29.67
C GLU A 73 -42.19 -8.04 28.72
N VAL A 74 -41.08 -8.19 27.96
CA VAL A 74 -40.79 -9.38 27.14
C VAL A 74 -40.65 -10.68 27.98
N LEU A 75 -40.38 -10.56 29.30
CA LEU A 75 -40.19 -11.67 30.20
C LEU A 75 -41.50 -12.37 30.64
N GLY A 76 -42.67 -11.76 30.36
CA GLY A 76 -43.92 -12.39 30.78
C GLY A 76 -44.03 -12.62 32.33
N GLU A 77 -44.61 -13.73 32.71
CA GLU A 77 -44.84 -14.12 34.12
C GLU A 77 -43.96 -15.29 34.59
N THR A 78 -43.13 -15.85 33.73
CA THR A 78 -42.23 -16.95 34.10
C THR A 78 -40.91 -16.41 34.65
N ASP A 79 -40.26 -17.22 35.54
CA ASP A 79 -38.97 -16.83 36.13
C ASP A 79 -37.76 -17.46 35.41
N THR A 80 -37.98 -18.34 34.44
CA THR A 80 -36.92 -19.03 33.73
C THR A 80 -37.16 -18.88 32.24
N HIS A 81 -36.17 -18.33 31.56
CA HIS A 81 -36.22 -18.00 30.15
C HIS A 81 -35.03 -18.61 29.41
N LEU A 82 -35.27 -19.08 28.20
CA LEU A 82 -34.19 -19.36 27.25
C LEU A 82 -33.65 -18.04 26.69
N VAL A 83 -32.51 -17.62 27.18
CA VAL A 83 -31.79 -16.48 26.67
C VAL A 83 -30.79 -16.95 25.66
N ALA A 84 -30.91 -16.47 24.41
CA ALA A 84 -29.93 -16.73 23.39
C ALA A 84 -29.46 -15.43 22.70
N VAL A 85 -28.17 -15.36 22.39
CA VAL A 85 -27.55 -14.22 21.72
C VAL A 85 -26.63 -14.75 20.65
N TYR A 86 -26.69 -14.16 19.47
CA TYR A 86 -25.79 -14.50 18.35
C TYR A 86 -25.50 -13.27 17.50
N ASN A 87 -24.42 -13.27 16.72
CA ASN A 87 -24.17 -12.17 15.79
C ASN A 87 -25.06 -12.27 14.55
N GLU A 88 -25.49 -11.12 14.06
CA GLU A 88 -26.24 -11.02 12.81
C GLU A 88 -25.31 -11.43 11.64
N ALA A 89 -25.77 -12.40 10.84
CA ALA A 89 -25.09 -12.85 9.62
C ALA A 89 -26.12 -13.42 8.64
N ASP A 90 -25.85 -13.36 7.35
CA ASP A 90 -26.78 -13.82 6.32
C ASP A 90 -27.08 -15.32 6.43
N GLY A 91 -28.35 -15.66 6.42
CA GLY A 91 -28.82 -17.06 6.51
C GLY A 91 -28.67 -17.71 7.89
N VAL A 92 -28.20 -16.99 8.88
CA VAL A 92 -28.02 -17.51 10.25
C VAL A 92 -29.26 -17.24 11.10
N THR A 93 -29.73 -18.28 11.77
CA THR A 93 -30.86 -18.17 12.71
C THR A 93 -30.57 -18.90 14.01
N MET A 94 -31.26 -18.49 15.09
CA MET A 94 -31.19 -19.15 16.38
C MET A 94 -32.61 -19.47 16.84
N ASN A 95 -32.88 -20.73 17.11
CA ASN A 95 -34.18 -21.17 17.65
C ASN A 95 -33.99 -22.31 18.67
N ASN A 96 -34.63 -22.21 19.80
CA ASN A 96 -34.49 -23.17 20.93
C ASN A 96 -33.01 -23.43 21.32
N GLY A 97 -32.17 -22.42 21.27
CA GLY A 97 -30.73 -22.54 21.53
C GLY A 97 -29.95 -23.26 20.43
N VAL A 98 -30.55 -23.49 19.25
CA VAL A 98 -29.93 -24.14 18.10
C VAL A 98 -29.58 -23.07 17.08
N LEU A 99 -28.27 -22.86 16.86
CA LEU A 99 -27.73 -22.02 15.81
C LEU A 99 -27.79 -22.77 14.46
N THR A 100 -28.37 -22.19 13.44
CA THR A 100 -28.64 -22.85 12.16
C THR A 100 -28.03 -22.06 11.01
N LEU A 101 -27.26 -22.74 10.15
CA LEU A 101 -26.74 -22.25 8.87
C LEU A 101 -27.52 -22.82 7.67
N GLY A 102 -28.19 -23.96 7.84
CA GLY A 102 -28.93 -24.64 6.77
C GLY A 102 -29.63 -25.88 7.27
N ALA A 103 -30.29 -26.58 6.35
CA ALA A 103 -30.96 -27.84 6.61
C ALA A 103 -30.02 -29.06 6.45
N GLU A 104 -30.47 -30.23 6.87
CA GLU A 104 -29.80 -31.49 6.59
C GLU A 104 -29.66 -31.71 5.07
N GLY A 105 -28.50 -32.16 4.61
CA GLY A 105 -28.18 -32.37 3.21
C GLY A 105 -27.91 -31.08 2.39
N ALA A 106 -27.90 -29.89 3.02
CA ALA A 106 -27.62 -28.67 2.35
C ALA A 106 -26.15 -28.57 1.87
N GLN A 107 -25.96 -27.85 0.78
CA GLN A 107 -24.63 -27.35 0.37
C GLN A 107 -24.46 -25.97 0.98
N LEU A 108 -23.57 -25.83 1.94
CA LEU A 108 -23.31 -24.58 2.64
C LEU A 108 -22.13 -23.83 1.99
N PRO A 109 -22.19 -22.50 1.89
CA PRO A 109 -20.99 -21.71 1.64
C PRO A 109 -20.06 -21.74 2.85
N SER A 110 -18.82 -21.30 2.70
CA SER A 110 -17.96 -21.01 3.85
C SER A 110 -18.65 -19.98 4.76
N ALA A 111 -18.83 -20.31 6.02
CA ALA A 111 -19.53 -19.43 6.96
C ALA A 111 -18.71 -18.20 7.35
N ASP A 112 -19.37 -17.17 7.84
CA ASP A 112 -18.72 -16.08 8.55
C ASP A 112 -18.25 -16.49 9.95
N TRP A 113 -17.49 -15.62 10.63
CA TRP A 113 -17.19 -15.81 12.03
C TRP A 113 -18.46 -15.63 12.87
N LEU A 114 -18.90 -16.73 13.49
CA LEU A 114 -20.11 -16.76 14.30
C LEU A 114 -19.78 -16.92 15.78
N PHE A 115 -20.46 -16.11 16.58
CA PHE A 115 -20.39 -16.14 18.03
C PHE A 115 -21.78 -16.32 18.57
N ALA A 116 -21.96 -17.17 19.56
CA ALA A 116 -23.25 -17.43 20.13
C ALA A 116 -23.18 -17.77 21.63
N TYR A 117 -24.31 -17.57 22.24
CA TYR A 117 -24.61 -17.93 23.62
C TYR A 117 -26.03 -18.43 23.69
N ALA A 118 -26.31 -19.50 24.48
CA ALA A 118 -27.66 -19.95 24.84
C ALA A 118 -27.65 -20.61 26.22
N GLU A 119 -28.56 -20.21 27.08
CA GLU A 119 -28.69 -20.74 28.43
C GLU A 119 -30.10 -20.52 28.96
N ASN A 120 -30.64 -21.47 29.74
CA ASN A 120 -31.84 -21.25 30.53
C ASN A 120 -31.50 -20.43 31.78
N LYS A 121 -31.91 -19.17 31.81
CA LYS A 121 -31.62 -18.24 32.91
C LYS A 121 -32.82 -17.88 33.75
N LYS A 122 -32.61 -17.79 35.04
CA LYS A 122 -33.57 -17.14 35.93
C LYS A 122 -33.48 -15.63 35.72
N LEU A 123 -34.51 -15.05 35.13
CA LEU A 123 -34.59 -13.65 34.78
C LEU A 123 -36.02 -13.16 34.98
N THR A 124 -36.22 -12.12 35.75
CA THR A 124 -37.52 -11.56 36.08
C THR A 124 -37.57 -10.07 35.75
N LYS A 125 -38.77 -9.46 35.73
CA LYS A 125 -38.93 -8.03 35.49
C LYS A 125 -38.24 -7.12 36.56
N ALA A 126 -37.82 -7.70 37.67
CA ALA A 126 -37.08 -6.99 38.72
C ALA A 126 -35.57 -6.94 38.47
N ASN A 127 -35.05 -7.67 37.48
CA ASN A 127 -33.65 -7.61 37.11
C ASN A 127 -33.30 -6.26 36.48
N THR A 128 -32.15 -5.71 36.81
CA THR A 128 -31.66 -4.42 36.28
C THR A 128 -30.66 -4.60 35.16
N SER A 129 -30.07 -5.79 35.02
CA SER A 129 -29.08 -6.07 34.01
C SER A 129 -29.05 -7.54 33.58
N LEU A 130 -28.69 -7.76 32.32
CA LEU A 130 -28.37 -9.06 31.72
C LEU A 130 -27.01 -8.96 31.05
N SER A 131 -26.06 -9.77 31.52
CA SER A 131 -24.75 -9.88 30.87
C SER A 131 -24.52 -11.30 30.38
N VAL A 132 -24.06 -11.44 29.15
CA VAL A 132 -23.76 -12.74 28.53
C VAL A 132 -22.37 -12.73 27.92
N THR A 133 -21.75 -13.92 27.78
CA THR A 133 -20.47 -14.07 27.09
C THR A 133 -20.65 -15.00 25.90
N LEU A 134 -20.53 -14.42 24.69
CA LEU A 134 -20.59 -15.17 23.45
C LEU A 134 -19.30 -15.96 23.27
N LYS A 135 -19.45 -17.19 22.82
CA LYS A 135 -18.33 -18.06 22.44
C LYS A 135 -18.29 -18.18 20.92
N GLN A 136 -17.09 -18.25 20.36
CA GLN A 136 -16.90 -18.52 18.95
C GLN A 136 -17.47 -19.90 18.60
N GLN A 137 -18.24 -19.98 17.53
CA GLN A 137 -18.93 -21.20 17.07
C GLN A 137 -18.36 -21.75 15.78
N THR A 138 -17.92 -20.88 14.87
CA THR A 138 -17.29 -21.33 13.62
C THR A 138 -15.80 -21.51 13.80
N LYS A 139 -15.28 -22.52 13.14
CA LYS A 139 -13.86 -22.85 13.06
C LYS A 139 -13.43 -22.83 11.60
N GLN A 140 -12.16 -22.57 11.36
CA GLN A 140 -11.61 -22.40 10.00
C GLN A 140 -10.68 -23.54 9.65
N ILE A 141 -10.84 -24.06 8.44
CA ILE A 141 -9.88 -24.95 7.79
C ILE A 141 -9.25 -24.19 6.65
N ASN A 142 -7.94 -24.05 6.68
CA ASN A 142 -7.15 -23.55 5.58
C ASN A 142 -6.83 -24.70 4.63
N VAL A 143 -7.15 -24.55 3.36
CA VAL A 143 -6.88 -25.56 2.34
C VAL A 143 -5.80 -24.99 1.42
N ILE A 144 -4.68 -25.68 1.35
CA ILE A 144 -3.55 -25.32 0.49
C ILE A 144 -3.37 -26.44 -0.53
N VAL A 145 -3.54 -26.11 -1.79
CA VAL A 145 -3.24 -27.01 -2.89
C VAL A 145 -1.92 -26.56 -3.53
N ARG A 146 -0.94 -27.43 -3.54
CA ARG A 146 0.38 -27.17 -4.14
C ARG A 146 0.59 -28.04 -5.33
N SER A 147 0.99 -27.42 -6.41
CA SER A 147 1.40 -28.12 -7.61
C SER A 147 2.87 -28.53 -7.52
N LEU A 148 3.14 -29.80 -7.77
CA LEU A 148 4.50 -30.34 -7.84
C LEU A 148 4.93 -30.66 -9.28
N GLY A 149 4.41 -29.97 -10.27
CA GLY A 149 4.78 -30.16 -11.68
C GLY A 149 3.69 -30.78 -12.56
N GLY A 150 3.98 -31.10 -13.80
CA GLY A 150 3.06 -31.69 -14.75
C GLY A 150 1.99 -30.73 -15.27
N LYS A 151 0.72 -31.15 -15.33
CA LYS A 151 -0.42 -30.34 -15.83
C LYS A 151 -0.92 -29.27 -14.86
N SER A 152 -0.26 -29.05 -13.77
CA SER A 152 -0.72 -28.13 -12.72
C SER A 152 -0.87 -26.70 -13.19
N ASN A 153 -0.03 -26.24 -14.12
CA ASN A 153 -0.16 -24.92 -14.77
C ASN A 153 -1.42 -24.80 -15.65
N ASN A 154 -2.13 -25.91 -15.86
CA ASN A 154 -3.37 -25.97 -16.63
C ASN A 154 -4.62 -26.04 -15.76
N ILE A 155 -4.49 -25.90 -14.44
CA ILE A 155 -5.64 -25.84 -13.55
C ILE A 155 -6.23 -24.42 -13.62
N SER A 156 -7.50 -24.31 -13.99
CA SER A 156 -8.22 -23.04 -14.10
C SER A 156 -9.08 -22.73 -12.87
N GLU A 157 -9.47 -23.77 -12.13
CA GLU A 157 -10.29 -23.60 -10.91
C GLU A 157 -10.10 -24.78 -9.97
N VAL A 158 -10.07 -24.48 -8.66
CA VAL A 158 -10.14 -25.49 -7.59
C VAL A 158 -11.27 -25.14 -6.62
N THR A 159 -12.11 -26.13 -6.29
CA THR A 159 -13.13 -26.02 -5.27
C THR A 159 -12.89 -27.08 -4.18
N ALA A 160 -12.83 -26.63 -2.93
CA ALA A 160 -12.79 -27.50 -1.75
C ALA A 160 -14.20 -27.75 -1.24
N GLU A 161 -14.53 -29.02 -0.94
CA GLU A 161 -15.79 -29.42 -0.34
C GLU A 161 -15.52 -30.30 0.89
N LEU A 162 -16.01 -29.87 2.05
CA LEU A 162 -16.01 -30.66 3.29
C LEU A 162 -17.33 -31.41 3.41
N THR A 163 -17.26 -32.72 3.63
CA THR A 163 -18.46 -33.57 3.82
C THR A 163 -18.78 -33.77 5.29
N ASN A 164 -20.04 -34.06 5.57
CA ASN A 164 -20.56 -34.34 6.94
C ASN A 164 -20.21 -33.24 7.96
N VAL A 165 -20.25 -31.96 7.50
CA VAL A 165 -20.22 -30.83 8.43
C VAL A 165 -21.58 -30.62 9.07
N ALA A 166 -21.61 -30.00 10.23
CA ALA A 166 -22.86 -29.66 10.90
C ALA A 166 -23.47 -28.38 10.32
N ALA A 167 -24.67 -28.44 9.78
CA ALA A 167 -25.45 -27.26 9.41
C ALA A 167 -26.10 -26.59 10.64
N GLN A 168 -26.15 -27.27 11.78
CA GLN A 168 -26.75 -26.78 13.02
C GLN A 168 -25.88 -27.10 14.23
N ARG A 169 -25.85 -26.17 15.19
CA ARG A 169 -25.17 -26.30 16.46
C ARG A 169 -26.15 -26.03 17.60
N ASP A 170 -26.47 -27.05 18.38
CA ASP A 170 -27.23 -26.89 19.62
C ASP A 170 -26.28 -26.37 20.72
N ILE A 171 -26.36 -25.07 20.95
CA ILE A 171 -25.47 -24.37 21.91
C ILE A 171 -25.83 -24.79 23.34
N LEU A 172 -27.13 -24.96 23.61
CA LEU A 172 -27.62 -25.30 24.94
C LEU A 172 -27.15 -26.69 25.41
N ASN A 173 -27.18 -27.66 24.48
CA ASN A 173 -26.84 -29.07 24.78
C ASN A 173 -25.45 -29.46 24.28
N ASN A 174 -24.72 -28.56 23.64
CA ASN A 174 -23.39 -28.79 23.06
C ASN A 174 -23.35 -29.91 22.00
N VAL A 175 -24.32 -29.95 21.07
CA VAL A 175 -24.46 -31.04 20.07
C VAL A 175 -24.41 -30.49 18.65
N TYR A 176 -23.71 -31.19 17.75
CA TYR A 176 -23.72 -30.95 16.31
C TYR A 176 -24.90 -31.69 15.67
N LYS A 177 -25.60 -31.06 14.74
CA LYS A 177 -26.83 -31.57 14.12
C LYS A 177 -26.88 -31.23 12.63
N ALA A 178 -27.77 -31.93 11.90
CA ALA A 178 -28.06 -31.73 10.50
C ALA A 178 -26.81 -31.85 9.61
N PRO A 179 -26.38 -33.07 9.25
CA PRO A 179 -25.25 -33.30 8.36
C PRO A 179 -25.47 -32.61 7.02
N ALA A 180 -24.42 -31.91 6.53
CA ALA A 180 -24.41 -31.14 5.32
C ALA A 180 -23.01 -31.19 4.69
N SER A 181 -22.83 -30.55 3.53
CA SER A 181 -21.51 -30.28 2.97
C SER A 181 -21.24 -28.76 2.99
N ALA A 182 -19.98 -28.38 3.12
CA ALA A 182 -19.56 -26.98 3.01
C ALA A 182 -18.50 -26.84 1.91
N SER A 183 -18.60 -25.83 1.05
CA SER A 183 -17.65 -25.63 -0.02
C SER A 183 -17.18 -24.19 -0.14
N ALA A 184 -15.95 -24.05 -0.66
CA ALA A 184 -15.40 -22.77 -1.04
C ALA A 184 -14.55 -22.94 -2.31
N LYS A 185 -14.57 -21.92 -3.15
CA LYS A 185 -13.63 -21.78 -4.26
C LYS A 185 -12.28 -21.34 -3.70
N LEU A 186 -11.21 -22.01 -4.13
CA LEU A 186 -9.86 -21.65 -3.76
C LEU A 186 -9.29 -20.72 -4.84
N PRO A 187 -9.01 -19.46 -4.53
CA PRO A 187 -8.30 -18.59 -5.46
C PRO A 187 -6.90 -19.11 -5.76
N GLU A 188 -6.42 -18.84 -6.96
CA GLU A 188 -5.03 -19.08 -7.32
C GLU A 188 -4.13 -18.17 -6.47
N GLY A 189 -3.08 -18.74 -5.89
CA GLY A 189 -2.07 -18.04 -5.13
C GLY A 189 -1.10 -17.25 -6.05
N ASN A 190 -0.12 -16.60 -5.45
CA ASN A 190 0.91 -15.87 -6.19
C ASN A 190 1.80 -16.77 -7.08
N ARG A 191 1.66 -18.05 -6.98
CA ARG A 191 2.38 -19.07 -7.73
C ARG A 191 1.43 -19.78 -8.68
N PRO A 192 1.73 -19.85 -9.98
CA PRO A 192 0.94 -20.61 -10.94
C PRO A 192 0.72 -22.05 -10.48
N GLY A 193 -0.53 -22.51 -10.52
CA GLY A 193 -0.92 -23.85 -10.11
C GLY A 193 -0.96 -24.12 -8.61
N SER A 194 -0.75 -23.14 -7.76
CA SER A 194 -1.04 -23.22 -6.34
C SER A 194 -2.33 -22.51 -6.02
N PHE A 195 -3.17 -23.14 -5.19
CA PHE A 195 -4.46 -22.60 -4.78
C PHE A 195 -4.55 -22.60 -3.27
N TYR A 196 -5.05 -21.53 -2.72
CA TYR A 196 -5.18 -21.35 -1.29
C TYR A 196 -6.55 -20.76 -0.97
N GLY A 197 -7.19 -21.30 0.06
CA GLY A 197 -8.46 -20.76 0.53
C GLY A 197 -8.84 -21.32 1.88
N LEU A 198 -9.96 -20.87 2.37
CA LEU A 198 -10.46 -21.27 3.68
C LEU A 198 -11.91 -21.70 3.60
N VAL A 199 -12.26 -22.69 4.43
CA VAL A 199 -13.63 -23.11 4.65
C VAL A 199 -13.93 -23.00 6.14
N ARG A 200 -14.93 -22.20 6.50
CA ARG A 200 -15.40 -22.09 7.90
C ARG A 200 -16.67 -22.87 8.09
N VAL A 201 -16.71 -23.65 9.16
CA VAL A 201 -17.84 -24.51 9.50
C VAL A 201 -18.14 -24.45 11.02
N LEU A 202 -19.33 -24.85 11.43
CA LEU A 202 -19.66 -25.00 12.86
C LEU A 202 -18.88 -26.14 13.50
N GLY A 203 -18.53 -27.16 12.74
CA GLY A 203 -17.84 -28.38 13.12
C GLY A 203 -18.27 -29.54 12.25
N PHE A 204 -17.79 -30.74 12.58
CA PHE A 204 -18.11 -31.99 11.88
C PHE A 204 -19.14 -32.82 12.65
N MET A 205 -19.89 -33.62 11.91
CA MET A 205 -20.77 -34.62 12.54
C MET A 205 -19.92 -35.68 13.24
N PRO A 206 -20.17 -35.96 14.52
CA PRO A 206 -19.45 -37.01 15.26
C PRO A 206 -19.70 -38.39 14.67
N ASN A 207 -18.72 -39.28 14.76
CA ASN A 207 -18.80 -40.68 14.29
C ASN A 207 -19.23 -40.80 12.81
N SER A 208 -18.84 -39.87 11.96
CA SER A 208 -19.13 -39.85 10.53
C SER A 208 -17.87 -40.01 9.72
N GLU A 209 -17.99 -40.50 8.49
CA GLU A 209 -16.92 -40.46 7.51
C GLU A 209 -16.78 -39.03 6.96
N ASN A 210 -15.82 -38.26 7.48
CA ASN A 210 -15.59 -36.89 7.10
C ASN A 210 -14.49 -36.86 6.04
N ALA A 211 -14.70 -36.11 4.97
CA ALA A 211 -13.76 -35.99 3.89
C ALA A 211 -13.63 -34.53 3.38
N LEU A 212 -12.45 -34.21 2.93
CA LEU A 212 -12.20 -33.05 2.07
C LEU A 212 -12.12 -33.56 0.63
N LYS A 213 -13.02 -33.08 -0.22
CA LYS A 213 -12.96 -33.28 -1.68
C LYS A 213 -12.39 -32.04 -2.33
N LEU A 214 -11.41 -32.22 -3.21
CA LEU A 214 -10.87 -31.18 -4.07
C LEU A 214 -11.30 -31.46 -5.50
N ASN A 215 -12.06 -30.55 -6.07
CA ASN A 215 -12.50 -30.62 -7.45
C ASN A 215 -11.65 -29.65 -8.29
N PHE A 216 -10.94 -30.18 -9.27
CA PHE A 216 -10.08 -29.46 -10.19
C PHE A 216 -10.79 -29.31 -11.53
N THR A 217 -10.76 -28.11 -12.08
CA THR A 217 -11.14 -27.86 -13.47
C THR A 217 -9.90 -27.39 -14.20
N TYR A 218 -9.60 -28.02 -15.34
CA TYR A 218 -8.45 -27.68 -16.18
C TYR A 218 -8.83 -26.69 -17.27
N THR A 219 -7.83 -26.02 -17.86
CA THR A 219 -8.03 -25.04 -18.95
C THR A 219 -8.62 -25.66 -20.22
N ASP A 220 -8.48 -26.98 -20.41
CA ASP A 220 -9.10 -27.73 -21.50
C ASP A 220 -10.56 -28.14 -21.21
N GLY A 221 -11.11 -27.74 -20.04
CA GLY A 221 -12.47 -28.05 -19.60
C GLY A 221 -12.64 -29.45 -19.00
N THR A 222 -11.60 -30.25 -18.88
CA THR A 222 -11.64 -31.52 -18.14
C THR A 222 -11.66 -31.28 -16.64
N THR A 223 -12.16 -32.25 -15.87
CA THR A 223 -12.24 -32.17 -14.41
C THR A 223 -11.65 -33.42 -13.77
N SER A 224 -11.09 -33.25 -12.58
CA SER A 224 -10.73 -34.38 -11.71
C SER A 224 -11.11 -34.06 -10.27
N THR A 225 -11.26 -35.11 -9.45
CA THR A 225 -11.59 -34.97 -8.03
C THR A 225 -10.71 -35.88 -7.22
N THR A 226 -10.10 -35.30 -6.18
CA THR A 226 -9.42 -36.11 -5.14
C THR A 226 -10.17 -36.01 -3.82
N THR A 227 -10.08 -37.07 -3.02
CA THR A 227 -10.74 -37.13 -1.71
C THR A 227 -9.73 -37.49 -0.63
N VAL A 228 -9.70 -36.66 0.41
CA VAL A 228 -8.85 -36.82 1.57
C VAL A 228 -9.73 -37.22 2.76
N ASP A 229 -9.44 -38.32 3.38
CA ASP A 229 -10.12 -38.73 4.62
C ASP A 229 -9.60 -37.88 5.79
N ILE A 230 -10.52 -37.16 6.43
CA ILE A 230 -10.24 -36.27 7.56
C ILE A 230 -10.93 -36.76 8.85
N SER A 231 -11.53 -37.96 8.86
CA SER A 231 -12.35 -38.45 9.95
C SER A 231 -11.59 -38.50 11.28
N ALA A 232 -10.33 -38.93 11.28
CA ALA A 232 -9.50 -39.01 12.49
C ALA A 232 -9.22 -37.62 13.13
N LYS A 233 -9.30 -36.54 12.36
CA LYS A 233 -9.08 -35.16 12.83
C LYS A 233 -10.37 -34.42 13.14
N ALA A 234 -11.50 -34.87 12.60
CA ALA A 234 -12.79 -34.21 12.73
C ALA A 234 -13.27 -34.14 14.21
N GLU A 235 -13.02 -35.20 15.00
CA GLU A 235 -13.36 -35.20 16.43
C GLU A 235 -12.50 -34.18 17.19
N GLN A 236 -11.19 -34.19 16.97
CA GLN A 236 -10.26 -33.26 17.60
C GLN A 236 -10.58 -31.81 17.21
N PHE A 237 -10.93 -31.57 15.95
CA PHE A 237 -11.37 -30.25 15.46
C PHE A 237 -12.62 -29.77 16.23
N ASN A 238 -13.55 -30.67 16.58
CA ASN A 238 -14.73 -30.30 17.34
C ASN A 238 -14.44 -29.92 18.80
N GLU A 239 -13.44 -30.53 19.41
CA GLU A 239 -13.10 -30.33 20.82
C GLU A 239 -12.22 -29.12 21.08
N ASP A 240 -11.32 -28.81 20.18
CA ASP A 240 -10.34 -27.76 20.37
C ASP A 240 -10.94 -26.37 20.13
N LYS A 241 -10.59 -25.41 21.00
CA LYS A 241 -11.21 -24.08 21.05
C LYS A 241 -10.56 -23.05 20.10
N THR A 242 -9.40 -23.37 19.57
CA THR A 242 -8.53 -22.34 18.95
C THR A 242 -8.04 -22.71 17.56
N ILE A 243 -8.52 -23.78 16.92
CA ILE A 243 -7.82 -24.34 15.76
C ILE A 243 -8.23 -23.73 14.45
N ILE A 244 -7.21 -23.33 13.72
CA ILE A 244 -7.15 -23.25 12.29
C ILE A 244 -6.41 -24.51 11.83
N ASP A 245 -7.13 -25.52 11.34
CA ASP A 245 -6.48 -26.68 10.74
C ASP A 245 -6.08 -26.36 9.32
N VAL A 246 -4.86 -26.75 8.94
CA VAL A 246 -4.34 -26.61 7.60
C VAL A 246 -4.36 -27.98 6.93
N VAL A 247 -5.08 -28.07 5.82
CA VAL A 247 -5.02 -29.23 4.94
C VAL A 247 -4.14 -28.89 3.76
N SER A 248 -2.97 -29.48 3.68
CA SER A 248 -2.08 -29.36 2.53
C SER A 248 -2.28 -30.56 1.61
N VAL A 249 -2.59 -30.29 0.35
CA VAL A 249 -2.68 -31.32 -0.67
C VAL A 249 -1.61 -31.03 -1.72
N SER A 250 -0.67 -31.95 -1.84
CA SER A 250 0.36 -31.87 -2.86
C SER A 250 -0.04 -32.75 -4.05
N ILE A 251 -0.10 -32.14 -5.23
CA ILE A 251 -0.40 -32.83 -6.48
C ILE A 251 0.94 -33.23 -7.12
N VAL A 252 1.19 -34.52 -7.18
CA VAL A 252 2.39 -35.08 -7.78
C VAL A 252 2.07 -35.63 -9.16
N ASN A 253 2.78 -35.10 -10.17
CA ASN A 253 2.86 -35.69 -11.51
C ASN A 253 1.56 -35.80 -12.31
N LEU A 254 0.99 -34.67 -12.70
CA LEU A 254 -0.12 -34.59 -13.65
C LEU A 254 0.34 -34.81 -15.11
N GLY A 255 0.93 -35.94 -15.41
CA GLY A 255 1.45 -36.23 -16.77
C GLY A 255 1.44 -37.72 -17.16
N SER A 256 1.19 -38.58 -16.21
CA SER A 256 1.01 -40.04 -16.41
C SER A 256 -0.42 -40.46 -16.18
N ALA A 257 -0.83 -41.61 -16.63
CA ALA A 257 -2.19 -42.14 -16.56
C ALA A 257 -2.75 -42.35 -15.12
N GLU A 258 -1.93 -42.10 -14.09
CA GLU A 258 -2.31 -42.16 -12.68
C GLU A 258 -1.91 -40.85 -12.02
N GLU A 259 -2.93 -40.03 -11.70
CA GLU A 259 -2.78 -38.84 -10.87
C GLU A 259 -2.59 -39.31 -9.42
N THR A 260 -1.41 -39.09 -8.86
CA THR A 260 -1.16 -39.40 -7.44
C THR A 260 -1.30 -38.13 -6.62
N PHE A 261 -2.18 -38.15 -5.62
CA PHE A 261 -2.33 -37.08 -4.65
C PHE A 261 -1.79 -37.55 -3.30
N SER A 262 -0.95 -36.75 -2.68
CA SER A 262 -0.62 -36.93 -1.28
C SER A 262 -1.32 -35.86 -0.47
N SER A 263 -1.88 -36.20 0.66
CA SER A 263 -2.59 -35.28 1.53
C SER A 263 -2.10 -35.40 2.96
N GLU A 264 -1.93 -34.29 3.62
CA GLU A 264 -1.63 -34.24 5.04
C GLU A 264 -2.53 -33.22 5.73
N ILE A 265 -2.99 -33.57 6.93
CA ILE A 265 -3.79 -32.71 7.80
C ILE A 265 -2.96 -32.46 9.05
N THR A 266 -2.63 -31.20 9.28
CA THR A 266 -1.93 -30.78 10.50
C THR A 266 -2.86 -29.98 11.39
N SER A 267 -2.90 -30.30 12.68
CA SER A 267 -3.58 -29.50 13.70
C SER A 267 -2.65 -28.43 14.26
N ASN A 268 -3.21 -27.28 14.67
CA ASN A 268 -2.55 -26.12 15.27
C ASN A 268 -1.78 -25.20 14.31
N GLY A 269 -2.10 -25.24 13.02
CA GLY A 269 -1.47 -24.33 12.05
C GLY A 269 0.02 -24.56 11.82
N SER A 270 0.62 -25.59 12.47
CA SER A 270 1.96 -25.98 12.16
C SER A 270 1.94 -27.01 11.02
N LEU A 271 2.73 -26.77 10.01
CA LEU A 271 3.00 -27.73 8.95
C LEU A 271 4.03 -28.76 9.45
N ASP A 272 3.81 -29.32 10.67
CA ASP A 272 4.67 -30.35 11.19
C ASP A 272 4.62 -31.56 10.27
N ASN A 273 5.73 -31.78 9.58
CA ASN A 273 5.98 -32.91 8.70
C ASN A 273 5.00 -33.06 7.52
N VAL A 274 5.09 -32.16 6.55
CA VAL A 274 4.78 -32.59 5.19
C VAL A 274 5.76 -33.72 4.89
N ASP A 275 5.26 -34.96 4.89
CA ASP A 275 6.10 -36.12 4.60
C ASP A 275 6.66 -36.02 3.18
N ASN A 276 7.90 -35.54 3.10
CA ASN A 276 8.65 -35.48 1.87
C ASN A 276 8.95 -36.89 1.30
N SER A 277 8.51 -37.94 1.98
CA SER A 277 8.91 -39.30 1.67
C SER A 277 8.22 -39.91 0.46
N SER A 278 7.15 -39.30 -0.08
CA SER A 278 6.35 -40.00 -1.08
C SER A 278 6.41 -39.48 -2.52
N SER A 279 7.03 -38.33 -2.81
CA SER A 279 6.91 -37.82 -4.19
C SER A 279 7.95 -36.85 -4.72
N ALA A 280 8.73 -36.19 -3.89
CA ALA A 280 9.87 -35.44 -4.41
C ALA A 280 11.03 -36.39 -4.72
N PRO A 281 11.71 -36.25 -5.84
CA PRO A 281 12.92 -37.05 -6.07
C PRO A 281 13.88 -36.83 -4.90
N ALA A 282 14.42 -37.92 -4.37
CA ALA A 282 15.40 -37.86 -3.29
C ALA A 282 16.57 -36.98 -3.75
N GLY A 283 16.66 -35.79 -3.16
CA GLY A 283 17.78 -34.89 -3.41
C GLY A 283 18.93 -35.20 -2.48
N ASP A 284 20.09 -34.75 -2.81
CA ASP A 284 21.33 -35.00 -2.08
C ASP A 284 21.95 -33.74 -1.47
N LYS A 285 21.38 -32.61 -1.72
CA LYS A 285 21.80 -31.33 -1.11
C LYS A 285 20.84 -30.89 0.00
N LYS A 286 21.40 -30.69 1.17
CA LYS A 286 20.71 -30.15 2.32
C LYS A 286 20.87 -28.63 2.32
N LEU A 287 19.73 -27.90 2.41
CA LEU A 287 19.73 -26.45 2.51
C LEU A 287 19.59 -26.02 3.97
N THR A 288 20.34 -24.99 4.31
CA THR A 288 20.19 -24.26 5.59
C THR A 288 19.79 -22.83 5.26
N ILE A 289 18.81 -22.28 5.96
CA ILE A 289 18.44 -20.87 5.87
C ILE A 289 18.93 -20.12 7.10
N ASN A 290 19.45 -18.92 6.88
CA ASN A 290 19.82 -17.99 7.94
C ASN A 290 19.05 -16.68 7.72
N TRP A 291 17.93 -16.52 8.45
CA TRP A 291 17.09 -15.33 8.42
C TRP A 291 16.81 -14.83 9.85
N PRO A 292 17.69 -14.01 10.41
CA PRO A 292 17.67 -13.62 11.83
C PRO A 292 16.36 -12.99 12.31
N SER A 293 15.70 -12.18 11.48
CA SER A 293 14.41 -11.55 11.82
C SER A 293 13.24 -12.54 11.97
N TYR A 294 13.41 -13.80 11.56
CA TYR A 294 12.38 -14.83 11.56
C TYR A 294 12.86 -16.15 12.18
N ASN A 295 13.60 -16.07 13.27
CA ASN A 295 14.06 -17.26 14.02
C ASN A 295 12.92 -18.14 14.55
N GLU A 296 11.70 -17.59 14.67
CA GLU A 296 10.50 -18.28 15.15
C GLU A 296 9.75 -19.02 14.04
N ALA A 297 10.28 -19.02 12.79
CA ALA A 297 9.63 -19.71 11.70
C ALA A 297 9.65 -21.24 11.91
N ASP A 298 8.52 -21.89 11.61
CA ASP A 298 8.35 -23.32 11.85
C ASP A 298 8.87 -24.18 10.69
N ASN A 299 8.71 -23.70 9.46
CA ASN A 299 8.99 -24.48 8.26
C ASN A 299 9.61 -23.63 7.13
N LEU A 300 10.38 -24.31 6.29
CA LEU A 300 10.99 -23.78 5.07
C LEU A 300 10.33 -24.44 3.84
N GLU A 301 10.03 -23.66 2.83
CA GLU A 301 9.67 -24.13 1.50
C GLU A 301 10.64 -23.55 0.49
N VAL A 302 11.24 -24.41 -0.35
CA VAL A 302 12.10 -24.01 -1.46
C VAL A 302 11.49 -24.54 -2.75
N LEU A 303 11.20 -23.63 -3.68
CA LEU A 303 10.80 -23.98 -5.03
C LEU A 303 12.05 -24.05 -5.91
N ALA A 304 12.30 -25.20 -6.52
CA ALA A 304 13.37 -25.39 -7.46
C ALA A 304 12.95 -26.36 -8.58
N GLY A 305 13.20 -25.98 -9.83
CA GLY A 305 12.80 -26.78 -11.01
C GLY A 305 11.30 -27.05 -11.09
N GLY A 306 10.46 -26.11 -10.63
CA GLY A 306 9.01 -26.25 -10.56
C GLY A 306 8.50 -27.17 -9.43
N ILE A 307 9.37 -27.66 -8.54
CA ILE A 307 9.04 -28.56 -7.43
C ILE A 307 9.24 -27.83 -6.10
N SER A 308 8.27 -27.94 -5.18
CA SER A 308 8.41 -27.45 -3.80
C SER A 308 9.02 -28.53 -2.90
N TYR A 309 10.05 -28.15 -2.19
CA TYR A 309 10.74 -28.94 -1.18
C TYR A 309 10.50 -28.31 0.18
N PHE A 310 10.14 -29.14 1.16
CA PHE A 310 9.80 -28.66 2.50
C PHE A 310 10.81 -29.19 3.52
N GLY A 311 11.03 -28.41 4.58
CA GLY A 311 11.83 -28.79 5.72
C GLY A 311 11.40 -28.08 6.98
N ALA A 312 11.53 -28.77 8.12
CA ALA A 312 11.33 -28.15 9.43
C ALA A 312 12.50 -27.21 9.75
N LEU A 313 12.19 -26.05 10.33
CA LEU A 313 13.17 -25.14 10.89
C LEU A 313 13.41 -25.48 12.35
N ALA A 314 14.65 -25.70 12.73
CA ALA A 314 15.05 -25.94 14.10
C ALA A 314 16.09 -24.90 14.52
N GLU A 315 16.02 -24.43 15.75
CA GLU A 315 17.09 -23.60 16.29
C GLU A 315 18.40 -24.39 16.37
N ALA A 316 19.45 -23.85 15.79
CA ALA A 316 20.80 -24.33 16.01
C ALA A 316 21.66 -23.19 16.55
N THR A 317 22.35 -23.45 17.64
CA THR A 317 23.31 -22.51 18.21
C THR A 317 24.71 -23.01 17.83
N GLU A 318 25.36 -22.32 16.91
CA GLU A 318 26.73 -22.57 16.55
C GLU A 318 27.57 -21.30 16.79
N GLY A 319 28.60 -21.39 17.62
CA GLY A 319 29.47 -20.26 17.92
C GLY A 319 28.82 -19.07 18.66
N GLY A 320 27.66 -19.27 19.33
CA GLY A 320 26.95 -18.24 20.07
C GLY A 320 26.00 -17.37 19.24
N GLN A 321 25.80 -17.72 17.97
CA GLN A 321 24.73 -17.17 17.13
C GLN A 321 23.64 -18.23 16.92
N THR A 322 22.40 -17.86 17.13
CA THR A 322 21.23 -18.71 16.83
C THR A 322 20.99 -18.63 15.33
N THR A 323 21.14 -19.74 14.62
CA THR A 323 20.80 -19.87 13.23
C THR A 323 19.57 -20.73 13.08
N THR A 324 18.64 -20.35 12.24
CA THR A 324 17.48 -21.15 11.91
C THR A 324 17.87 -22.19 10.87
N ASN A 325 17.90 -23.47 11.23
CA ASN A 325 18.27 -24.54 10.29
C ASN A 325 17.04 -25.14 9.63
N GLY A 326 16.85 -24.87 8.35
CA GLY A 326 15.86 -25.54 7.54
C GLY A 326 16.45 -26.73 6.79
N PHE A 327 15.69 -27.81 6.70
CA PHE A 327 16.08 -28.99 5.89
C PHE A 327 15.17 -29.11 4.69
N ALA A 328 15.61 -28.61 3.54
CA ALA A 328 15.07 -29.08 2.28
C ALA A 328 16.16 -29.90 1.59
N THR A 329 15.84 -31.08 1.09
CA THR A 329 16.78 -31.87 0.31
C THR A 329 16.48 -31.66 -1.16
N LEU A 330 17.37 -30.99 -1.89
CA LEU A 330 17.20 -30.65 -3.30
C LEU A 330 17.97 -31.60 -4.21
N PRO A 331 17.49 -31.85 -5.46
CA PRO A 331 18.29 -32.55 -6.49
C PRO A 331 19.54 -31.75 -6.90
N ILE A 332 20.53 -32.39 -7.49
CA ILE A 332 21.88 -31.82 -7.73
C ILE A 332 21.90 -30.62 -8.68
N SER A 333 20.90 -30.46 -9.56
CA SER A 333 20.91 -29.49 -10.66
C SER A 333 19.99 -28.28 -10.42
N ASP A 334 20.09 -27.59 -9.28
CA ASP A 334 19.03 -26.75 -8.83
C ASP A 334 19.21 -25.27 -9.09
N GLN A 335 18.27 -24.71 -9.80
CA GLN A 335 18.00 -23.29 -9.79
C GLN A 335 16.87 -23.05 -8.80
N ILE A 336 17.14 -22.33 -7.71
CA ILE A 336 16.14 -21.90 -6.74
C ILE A 336 15.30 -20.79 -7.37
N GLU A 337 14.00 -21.00 -7.45
CA GLU A 337 13.04 -20.07 -8.03
C GLU A 337 12.39 -19.21 -6.95
N GLU A 338 12.06 -19.78 -5.80
CA GLU A 338 11.42 -19.09 -4.68
C GLU A 338 11.80 -19.77 -3.36
N ILE A 339 11.87 -18.95 -2.31
CA ILE A 339 12.08 -19.38 -0.94
C ILE A 339 10.94 -18.80 -0.11
N ALA A 340 10.29 -19.61 0.71
CA ALA A 340 9.30 -19.15 1.67
C ALA A 340 9.53 -19.82 3.04
N ILE A 341 9.19 -19.10 4.08
CA ILE A 341 9.13 -19.60 5.45
C ILE A 341 7.69 -19.54 5.97
N TYR A 342 7.39 -20.28 7.01
CA TYR A 342 6.09 -20.30 7.63
C TYR A 342 6.19 -19.86 9.10
N LEU A 343 5.32 -18.93 9.49
CA LEU A 343 5.05 -18.57 10.88
C LEU A 343 3.62 -19.06 11.19
N GLY A 344 3.52 -20.23 11.80
CA GLY A 344 2.24 -20.91 11.91
C GLY A 344 1.62 -21.13 10.51
N THR A 345 0.49 -20.50 10.24
CA THR A 345 -0.21 -20.60 8.94
C THR A 345 0.22 -19.54 7.91
N GLU A 346 1.02 -18.56 8.31
CA GLU A 346 1.43 -17.48 7.42
C GLU A 346 2.63 -17.90 6.58
N ARG A 347 2.44 -17.95 5.26
CA ARG A 347 3.51 -18.18 4.29
C ARG A 347 4.14 -16.85 3.90
N LEU A 348 5.42 -16.68 4.22
CA LEU A 348 6.20 -15.49 3.96
C LEU A 348 7.25 -15.78 2.90
N VAL A 349 7.09 -15.20 1.73
CA VAL A 349 8.03 -15.34 0.62
C VAL A 349 9.21 -14.42 0.82
N ALA A 350 10.42 -14.95 0.70
CA ALA A 350 11.64 -14.19 0.74
C ALA A 350 11.74 -13.30 -0.50
N PRO A 351 11.93 -11.98 -0.36
CA PRO A 351 12.00 -11.09 -1.51
C PRO A 351 13.26 -11.40 -2.36
N ALA A 352 13.09 -11.49 -3.67
CA ALA A 352 14.20 -11.68 -4.59
C ALA A 352 15.23 -10.53 -4.45
N GLY A 353 16.51 -10.88 -4.46
CA GLY A 353 17.61 -9.94 -4.23
C GLY A 353 17.92 -9.68 -2.75
N TYR A 354 17.17 -10.29 -1.83
CA TYR A 354 17.45 -10.25 -0.39
C TYR A 354 18.02 -11.57 0.13
N TYR A 355 18.36 -12.50 -0.73
CA TYR A 355 19.03 -13.74 -0.36
C TYR A 355 20.07 -14.15 -1.41
N GLU A 356 21.07 -14.88 -0.92
CA GLU A 356 22.07 -15.55 -1.74
C GLU A 356 22.09 -17.04 -1.40
N TYR A 357 22.32 -17.87 -2.39
CA TYR A 357 22.50 -19.30 -2.23
C TYR A 357 23.90 -19.72 -2.61
N ALA A 358 24.61 -20.31 -1.67
CA ALA A 358 25.94 -20.88 -1.90
C ALA A 358 26.18 -22.09 -1.00
N ASP A 359 26.75 -23.15 -1.56
CA ASP A 359 27.21 -24.34 -0.82
C ASP A 359 26.18 -24.98 0.15
N GLY A 360 24.91 -24.99 -0.23
CA GLY A 360 23.83 -25.55 0.60
C GLY A 360 23.31 -24.59 1.67
N VAL A 361 23.74 -23.33 1.66
CA VAL A 361 23.28 -22.29 2.60
C VAL A 361 22.56 -21.18 1.84
N ILE A 362 21.37 -20.83 2.32
CA ILE A 362 20.63 -19.63 1.91
C ILE A 362 20.93 -18.56 2.96
N THR A 363 21.66 -17.55 2.57
CA THR A 363 21.97 -16.41 3.44
C THR A 363 21.04 -15.25 3.10
N MET A 364 20.20 -14.84 4.05
CA MET A 364 19.32 -13.69 3.91
C MET A 364 20.05 -12.41 4.26
N THR A 365 19.87 -11.36 3.47
CA THR A 365 20.02 -10.00 3.99
C THR A 365 18.93 -9.82 5.03
N ASP A 366 19.27 -9.65 6.28
CA ASP A 366 18.29 -9.59 7.36
C ASP A 366 17.28 -8.45 7.11
N CYS A 367 16.03 -8.81 6.97
CA CYS A 367 14.94 -7.87 6.71
C CYS A 367 13.64 -8.34 7.36
N LYS A 368 12.83 -7.36 7.79
CA LYS A 368 11.46 -7.59 8.24
C LYS A 368 10.48 -7.31 7.11
N LEU A 369 9.55 -8.21 6.90
CA LEU A 369 8.52 -8.06 5.86
C LEU A 369 7.37 -7.19 6.37
N VAL A 370 6.90 -6.29 5.50
CA VAL A 370 5.76 -5.40 5.74
C VAL A 370 4.63 -5.85 4.81
N TYR A 371 3.71 -6.67 5.35
CA TYR A 371 2.66 -7.33 4.57
C TYR A 371 1.25 -7.19 5.16
N LYS A 372 1.10 -6.38 6.22
CA LYS A 372 -0.18 -6.05 6.85
C LYS A 372 -0.24 -4.56 7.17
N SER A 373 -1.42 -3.95 7.05
CA SER A 373 -1.61 -2.55 7.47
C SER A 373 -1.24 -2.30 8.94
N ALA A 374 -1.40 -3.31 9.80
CA ALA A 374 -0.98 -3.26 11.21
C ALA A 374 0.54 -3.12 11.39
N HIS A 375 1.37 -3.45 10.40
CA HIS A 375 2.82 -3.26 10.42
C HIS A 375 3.25 -1.81 10.15
N LEU A 376 2.33 -0.95 9.72
CA LEU A 376 2.63 0.45 9.38
C LEU A 376 2.67 1.31 10.65
N ASN A 377 3.65 1.06 11.52
CA ASN A 377 3.88 1.78 12.78
C ASN A 377 5.37 1.69 13.19
N ASP A 378 5.79 2.53 14.15
CA ASP A 378 7.17 2.61 14.62
C ASP A 378 7.64 1.39 15.46
N GLU A 379 6.72 0.52 15.89
CA GLU A 379 7.06 -0.70 16.62
C GLU A 379 7.54 -1.79 15.67
N HIS A 380 6.90 -1.90 14.52
CA HIS A 380 7.28 -2.86 13.47
C HIS A 380 8.39 -2.30 12.58
N ILE A 381 8.21 -1.08 12.05
CA ILE A 381 9.23 -0.36 11.26
C ILE A 381 10.05 0.47 12.24
N THR A 382 11.03 -0.17 12.87
CA THR A 382 11.90 0.46 13.87
C THR A 382 12.86 1.47 13.24
N ALA A 383 13.54 2.25 14.07
CA ALA A 383 14.46 3.29 13.59
C ALA A 383 15.61 2.74 12.72
N GLU A 384 16.02 1.51 12.97
CA GLU A 384 17.11 0.82 12.27
C GLU A 384 16.63 -0.51 11.73
N GLY A 385 17.30 -1.05 10.73
CA GLY A 385 16.98 -2.32 10.09
C GLY A 385 16.53 -2.17 8.64
N THR A 386 16.27 -3.28 8.01
CA THR A 386 15.75 -3.35 6.63
C THR A 386 14.31 -3.84 6.67
N PHE A 387 13.41 -3.11 6.02
CA PHE A 387 11.99 -3.41 5.93
C PHE A 387 11.60 -3.53 4.46
N VAL A 388 10.96 -4.64 4.09
CA VAL A 388 10.56 -4.92 2.72
C VAL A 388 9.06 -5.10 2.64
N GLN A 389 8.39 -4.24 1.90
CA GLN A 389 6.96 -4.35 1.67
C GLN A 389 6.71 -5.41 0.59
N THR A 390 5.81 -6.35 0.85
CA THR A 390 5.55 -7.48 -0.06
C THR A 390 4.15 -7.50 -0.66
N VAL A 391 3.30 -6.54 -0.31
CA VAL A 391 1.95 -6.35 -0.87
C VAL A 391 1.57 -4.87 -0.85
N ASP A 392 0.59 -4.48 -1.65
CA ASP A 392 -0.03 -3.15 -1.54
C ASP A 392 -0.77 -3.02 -0.20
N LEU A 393 -0.56 -1.90 0.50
CA LEU A 393 -1.12 -1.67 1.84
C LEU A 393 -1.88 -0.34 1.92
N ALA A 394 -3.04 -0.38 2.56
CA ALA A 394 -3.73 0.83 2.98
C ALA A 394 -3.28 1.24 4.39
N VAL A 395 -2.99 2.52 4.61
CA VAL A 395 -2.71 2.99 5.97
C VAL A 395 -3.98 2.90 6.84
N PRO A 396 -3.85 2.52 8.13
CA PRO A 396 -4.99 2.51 9.04
C PRO A 396 -5.52 3.93 9.29
N ALA A 397 -6.78 4.05 9.72
CA ALA A 397 -7.44 5.36 9.94
C ALA A 397 -6.69 6.27 10.94
N GLU A 398 -6.05 5.69 11.94
CA GLU A 398 -5.28 6.40 12.97
C GLU A 398 -3.78 6.53 12.62
N PHE A 399 -3.43 6.31 11.36
CA PHE A 399 -2.03 6.37 10.93
C PHE A 399 -1.41 7.74 11.20
N LYS A 400 -0.21 7.71 11.74
CA LYS A 400 0.67 8.87 11.89
C LYS A 400 1.91 8.67 11.05
N PRO A 401 2.48 9.75 10.46
CA PRO A 401 3.75 9.62 9.76
C PRO A 401 4.79 8.86 10.59
N LEU A 402 5.43 7.87 9.98
CA LEU A 402 6.45 7.07 10.66
C LEU A 402 7.58 7.95 11.16
N HIS A 403 8.06 7.67 12.35
CA HIS A 403 9.16 8.39 13.01
C HIS A 403 8.89 9.90 13.16
N ALA A 404 7.64 10.25 13.56
CA ALA A 404 7.24 11.64 13.77
C ALA A 404 7.82 12.27 15.04
N ALA A 405 8.16 11.50 16.06
CA ALA A 405 8.75 11.99 17.29
C ALA A 405 10.13 12.62 17.05
N ASP A 406 10.47 13.71 17.75
CA ASP A 406 11.77 14.37 17.56
C ASP A 406 12.98 13.50 17.96
N THR A 407 12.77 12.52 18.84
CA THR A 407 13.78 11.54 19.26
C THR A 407 13.87 10.34 18.32
N SER A 408 12.92 10.15 17.41
CA SER A 408 12.87 9.03 16.48
C SER A 408 13.45 9.45 15.13
N LYS A 409 14.44 8.71 14.65
CA LYS A 409 15.09 8.94 13.35
C LYS A 409 15.12 7.62 12.61
N PHE A 410 14.47 7.55 11.48
CA PHE A 410 14.59 6.38 10.62
C PHE A 410 15.94 6.41 9.90
N THR A 411 16.86 5.54 10.31
CA THR A 411 18.20 5.37 9.73
C THR A 411 18.34 4.07 8.96
N GLY A 412 17.28 3.25 8.94
CA GLY A 412 17.22 1.98 8.26
C GLY A 412 17.01 2.07 6.74
N THR A 413 16.62 0.97 6.16
CA THR A 413 16.17 0.88 4.76
C THR A 413 14.71 0.44 4.71
N TYR A 414 13.88 1.21 4.02
CA TYR A 414 12.52 0.80 3.65
C TYR A 414 12.46 0.59 2.14
N ASP A 415 12.25 -0.66 1.74
CA ASP A 415 12.05 -1.03 0.34
C ASP A 415 10.57 -1.33 0.09
N GLY A 416 9.90 -0.45 -0.65
CA GLY A 416 8.54 -0.68 -1.11
C GLY A 416 8.41 -1.86 -2.06
N TYR A 417 9.54 -2.33 -2.61
CA TYR A 417 9.64 -3.50 -3.50
C TYR A 417 8.65 -3.48 -4.68
N GLY A 418 8.31 -2.27 -5.15
CA GLY A 418 7.34 -2.04 -6.21
C GLY A 418 5.88 -1.98 -5.76
N HIS A 419 5.61 -2.15 -4.46
CA HIS A 419 4.27 -2.08 -3.91
C HIS A 419 3.86 -0.66 -3.50
N ALA A 420 2.56 -0.50 -3.29
CA ALA A 420 1.97 0.80 -3.00
C ALA A 420 1.47 0.93 -1.55
N ILE A 421 1.55 2.16 -1.05
CA ILE A 421 0.81 2.65 0.11
C ILE A 421 -0.38 3.46 -0.40
N THR A 422 -1.58 3.18 0.11
CA THR A 422 -2.82 3.87 -0.23
C THR A 422 -3.49 4.49 0.99
N ASN A 423 -4.45 5.38 0.74
CA ASN A 423 -5.26 6.04 1.78
C ASN A 423 -4.46 6.86 2.80
N LEU A 424 -3.28 7.38 2.43
CA LEU A 424 -2.56 8.34 3.24
C LEU A 424 -3.33 9.67 3.24
N ASN A 425 -4.42 9.71 4.01
CA ASN A 425 -5.34 10.84 4.07
C ASN A 425 -5.13 11.62 5.37
N THR A 426 -4.82 12.92 5.23
CA THR A 426 -4.74 13.82 6.38
C THR A 426 -5.85 14.85 6.30
N THR A 427 -6.48 15.18 7.42
CA THR A 427 -7.55 16.18 7.51
C THR A 427 -7.06 17.51 8.06
N GLU A 428 -5.94 17.50 8.78
CA GLU A 428 -5.33 18.66 9.41
C GLU A 428 -3.87 18.82 8.99
N PRO A 429 -3.38 20.06 8.84
CA PRO A 429 -1.99 20.31 8.49
C PRO A 429 -1.07 20.01 9.67
N ALA A 430 -0.21 19.04 9.52
CA ALA A 430 0.86 18.72 10.48
C ALA A 430 2.24 19.02 9.87
N ASP A 431 3.19 19.42 10.69
CA ASP A 431 4.56 19.59 10.24
C ASP A 431 5.19 18.20 9.99
N TYR A 432 6.05 18.11 8.98
CA TYR A 432 6.67 16.84 8.55
C TYR A 432 5.65 15.78 8.11
N THR A 433 4.72 16.16 7.25
CA THR A 433 3.69 15.25 6.72
C THR A 433 4.21 14.40 5.57
N GLY A 434 3.97 13.08 5.64
CA GLY A 434 4.31 12.09 4.63
C GLY A 434 4.08 10.68 5.16
N PHE A 435 4.45 9.66 4.41
CA PHE A 435 4.48 8.30 4.94
C PHE A 435 5.56 8.19 6.04
N PHE A 436 6.74 8.76 5.81
CA PHE A 436 7.73 9.06 6.84
C PHE A 436 7.69 10.55 7.21
N ALA A 437 7.77 10.87 8.50
CA ALA A 437 7.93 12.26 8.92
C ALA A 437 9.33 12.78 8.59
N LYS A 438 10.35 12.04 9.00
CA LYS A 438 11.77 12.36 8.81
C LYS A 438 12.54 11.12 8.38
N ASN A 439 13.21 11.17 7.23
CA ASN A 439 14.05 10.11 6.72
C ASN A 439 15.54 10.44 6.92
N TYR A 440 16.27 9.59 7.63
CA TYR A 440 17.72 9.61 7.76
C TYR A 440 18.38 8.35 7.19
N GLY A 441 17.59 7.46 6.60
CA GLY A 441 18.00 6.21 5.96
C GLY A 441 17.62 6.18 4.49
N THR A 442 17.45 5.01 3.93
CA THR A 442 17.10 4.83 2.53
C THR A 442 15.64 4.42 2.37
N ILE A 443 14.88 5.15 1.57
CA ILE A 443 13.53 4.75 1.13
C ILE A 443 13.60 4.49 -0.37
N LYS A 444 13.19 3.32 -0.81
CA LYS A 444 13.27 2.96 -2.24
C LYS A 444 12.06 2.16 -2.73
N ASN A 445 11.82 2.23 -4.06
CA ASN A 445 10.84 1.42 -4.78
C ASN A 445 9.41 1.48 -4.18
N LEU A 446 9.03 2.62 -3.62
CA LEU A 446 7.76 2.83 -2.94
C LEU A 446 6.84 3.72 -3.75
N THR A 447 5.59 3.30 -3.93
CA THR A 447 4.53 4.13 -4.52
C THR A 447 3.55 4.60 -3.46
N VAL A 448 3.17 5.90 -3.48
CA VAL A 448 2.05 6.43 -2.70
C VAL A 448 0.97 6.88 -3.67
N LYS A 449 -0.20 6.24 -3.62
CA LYS A 449 -1.33 6.52 -4.52
C LYS A 449 -2.66 6.62 -3.75
N GLU A 450 -3.71 7.10 -4.40
CA GLU A 450 -5.05 7.19 -3.80
C GLU A 450 -5.06 7.90 -2.44
N SER A 451 -4.30 9.00 -2.33
CA SER A 451 -3.99 9.66 -1.08
C SER A 451 -4.28 11.16 -1.16
N ARG A 452 -4.86 11.73 -0.10
CA ARG A 452 -5.19 13.15 0.01
C ARG A 452 -4.51 13.76 1.22
N ILE A 453 -3.60 14.68 0.97
CA ILE A 453 -2.75 15.26 2.00
C ILE A 453 -3.06 16.75 2.17
N VAL A 454 -3.40 17.16 3.40
CA VAL A 454 -3.45 18.57 3.78
C VAL A 454 -2.05 19.01 4.18
N ALA A 455 -1.50 19.97 3.46
CA ALA A 455 -0.10 20.37 3.62
C ALA A 455 0.17 21.07 4.96
N GLY A 456 1.15 20.55 5.70
CA GLY A 456 1.85 21.22 6.79
C GLY A 456 3.15 21.88 6.32
N GLN A 457 3.99 22.28 7.26
CA GLN A 457 5.37 22.67 6.95
C GLN A 457 6.17 21.40 6.64
N PHE A 458 6.93 21.35 5.55
CA PHE A 458 7.65 20.17 5.09
C PHE A 458 6.73 18.97 4.78
N THR A 459 5.99 19.08 3.70
CA THR A 459 5.06 18.02 3.26
C THR A 459 5.54 17.35 1.96
N GLY A 460 5.58 16.03 1.97
CA GLY A 460 5.75 15.19 0.78
C GLY A 460 5.07 13.84 0.99
N ALA A 461 4.62 13.18 -0.06
CA ALA A 461 3.89 11.91 0.09
C ALA A 461 4.76 10.79 0.66
N ILE A 462 6.05 10.75 0.30
CA ILE A 462 7.00 9.74 0.80
C ILE A 462 7.59 10.20 2.14
N ALA A 463 8.14 11.42 2.21
CA ALA A 463 8.73 11.93 3.44
C ALA A 463 8.47 13.44 3.61
N GLY A 464 8.16 13.87 4.83
CA GLY A 464 8.07 15.29 5.14
C GLY A 464 9.43 15.97 5.00
N ARG A 465 10.47 15.43 5.60
CA ARG A 465 11.86 15.93 5.50
C ARG A 465 12.84 14.77 5.27
N ASN A 466 13.74 14.98 4.34
CA ASN A 466 14.72 13.98 3.94
C ASN A 466 16.15 14.43 4.27
N TYR A 467 16.95 13.52 4.82
CA TYR A 467 18.37 13.70 5.14
C TYR A 467 19.27 12.65 4.49
N HIS A 468 18.68 11.69 3.76
CA HIS A 468 19.41 10.62 3.09
C HIS A 468 18.74 10.28 1.77
N ASP A 469 18.67 9.02 1.35
CA ASP A 469 18.30 8.66 -0.01
C ASP A 469 16.80 8.34 -0.17
N ILE A 470 16.22 8.81 -1.27
CA ILE A 470 14.90 8.41 -1.77
C ILE A 470 15.07 8.01 -3.23
N ILE A 471 14.88 6.70 -3.52
CA ILE A 471 15.26 6.12 -4.81
C ILE A 471 14.07 5.40 -5.45
N ASN A 472 13.79 5.67 -6.73
CA ASN A 472 12.74 5.00 -7.51
C ASN A 472 11.37 5.01 -6.82
N CYS A 473 11.01 6.12 -6.17
CA CYS A 473 9.73 6.27 -5.50
C CYS A 473 8.75 7.06 -6.37
N GLU A 474 7.47 6.67 -6.33
CA GLU A 474 6.42 7.34 -7.08
C GLU A 474 5.32 7.90 -6.17
N SER A 475 4.69 9.00 -6.58
CA SER A 475 3.50 9.51 -5.90
C SER A 475 2.49 10.06 -6.89
N SER A 476 1.22 9.71 -6.67
CA SER A 476 0.06 10.33 -7.33
C SER A 476 -0.88 11.01 -6.32
N ALA A 477 -0.37 11.39 -5.15
CA ALA A 477 -1.14 12.03 -4.09
C ALA A 477 -1.70 13.40 -4.51
N GLU A 478 -2.88 13.74 -4.01
CA GLU A 478 -3.48 15.07 -4.09
C GLU A 478 -3.07 15.88 -2.85
N ILE A 479 -2.33 16.97 -3.03
CA ILE A 479 -1.87 17.83 -1.94
C ILE A 479 -2.63 19.16 -1.98
N SER A 480 -3.32 19.47 -0.88
CA SER A 480 -4.13 20.69 -0.71
C SER A 480 -3.68 21.50 0.50
N PHE A 481 -4.19 22.74 0.63
CA PHE A 481 -3.75 23.68 1.65
C PHE A 481 -4.94 24.29 2.37
N THR A 482 -4.84 24.38 3.70
CA THR A 482 -5.77 25.15 4.56
C THR A 482 -5.13 26.41 5.11
N ALA A 483 -3.79 26.53 5.06
CA ALA A 483 -3.01 27.68 5.46
C ALA A 483 -1.76 27.82 4.60
N LYS A 484 -1.16 29.03 4.58
CA LYS A 484 0.11 29.27 3.90
C LYS A 484 1.21 28.38 4.48
N LYS A 485 1.89 27.62 3.64
CA LYS A 485 2.95 26.69 4.02
C LYS A 485 4.17 26.83 3.12
N SER A 486 5.25 26.16 3.46
CA SER A 486 6.49 26.17 2.66
C SER A 486 7.14 24.78 2.67
N TYR A 487 7.94 24.52 1.64
CA TYR A 487 8.64 23.26 1.42
C TYR A 487 7.67 22.09 1.23
N ILE A 488 6.99 22.14 0.09
CA ILE A 488 6.00 21.13 -0.29
C ILE A 488 6.46 20.47 -1.58
N GLY A 489 6.52 19.15 -1.57
CA GLY A 489 6.84 18.35 -2.76
C GLY A 489 5.91 17.16 -2.93
N GLY A 490 5.80 16.66 -4.15
CA GLY A 490 5.03 15.46 -4.43
C GLY A 490 5.67 14.20 -3.82
N ILE A 491 7.00 14.20 -3.68
CA ILE A 491 7.80 13.11 -3.10
C ILE A 491 8.25 13.50 -1.68
N THR A 492 8.96 14.59 -1.50
CA THR A 492 9.40 15.04 -0.17
C THR A 492 9.27 16.55 -0.01
N GLY A 493 8.97 17.02 1.20
CA GLY A 493 8.86 18.44 1.47
C GLY A 493 10.18 19.17 1.31
N HIS A 494 11.22 18.66 1.94
CA HIS A 494 12.56 19.25 1.91
C HIS A 494 13.64 18.18 2.04
N SER A 495 14.72 18.29 1.27
CA SER A 495 15.89 17.42 1.38
C SER A 495 17.11 18.23 1.80
N GLU A 496 17.75 17.82 2.89
CA GLU A 496 18.97 18.48 3.40
C GLU A 496 20.21 17.97 2.70
N THR A 497 20.33 16.64 2.63
CA THR A 497 21.45 15.91 2.03
C THR A 497 20.89 14.65 1.34
N GLY A 498 21.77 13.82 0.81
CA GLY A 498 21.39 12.59 0.14
C GLY A 498 20.90 12.77 -1.31
N ILE A 499 20.47 11.67 -1.90
CA ILE A 499 20.11 11.59 -3.30
C ILE A 499 18.61 11.32 -3.43
N ILE A 500 17.91 12.12 -4.22
CA ILE A 500 16.57 11.80 -4.70
C ILE A 500 16.72 11.41 -6.17
N SER A 501 16.63 10.10 -6.45
CA SER A 501 16.93 9.56 -7.79
C SER A 501 15.78 8.72 -8.34
N GLY A 502 15.50 8.84 -9.63
CA GLY A 502 14.50 8.02 -10.32
C GLY A 502 13.06 8.20 -9.84
N CYS A 503 12.77 9.31 -9.13
CA CYS A 503 11.45 9.52 -8.53
C CYS A 503 10.48 10.20 -9.50
N LYS A 504 9.18 9.85 -9.36
CA LYS A 504 8.12 10.37 -10.23
C LYS A 504 6.96 10.93 -9.43
N PHE A 505 6.49 12.10 -9.81
CA PHE A 505 5.25 12.68 -9.33
C PHE A 505 4.23 12.79 -10.47
N SER A 506 3.01 12.30 -10.22
CA SER A 506 1.90 12.34 -11.18
C SER A 506 0.57 12.81 -10.55
N GLY A 507 0.61 13.25 -9.30
CA GLY A 507 -0.55 13.75 -8.56
C GLY A 507 -0.87 15.22 -8.82
N SER A 508 -1.39 15.90 -7.80
CA SER A 508 -1.66 17.34 -7.87
C SER A 508 -1.25 18.09 -6.61
N ILE A 509 -0.77 19.33 -6.77
CA ILE A 509 -0.48 20.27 -5.67
C ILE A 509 -1.22 21.58 -5.95
N ILE A 510 -2.23 21.92 -5.13
CA ILE A 510 -3.13 23.04 -5.42
C ILE A 510 -3.19 24.04 -4.27
N ASP A 511 -2.61 25.24 -4.49
CA ASP A 511 -2.68 26.42 -3.61
C ASP A 511 -3.08 27.67 -4.39
N LYS A 512 -4.38 27.87 -4.59
CA LYS A 512 -4.88 28.99 -5.42
C LYS A 512 -4.73 30.37 -4.79
N THR A 513 -4.75 30.48 -3.48
CA THR A 513 -4.97 31.76 -2.79
C THR A 513 -4.00 32.07 -1.65
N LEU A 514 -3.41 31.05 -1.04
CA LEU A 514 -2.65 31.19 0.21
C LEU A 514 -1.21 31.68 0.02
N LYS A 515 -0.72 31.70 -1.22
CA LYS A 515 0.64 32.14 -1.58
C LYS A 515 1.72 31.34 -0.83
N SER A 516 1.57 30.04 -0.75
CA SER A 516 2.59 29.12 -0.24
C SER A 516 3.85 29.19 -1.09
N SER A 517 5.00 28.86 -0.52
CA SER A 517 6.29 29.04 -1.19
C SER A 517 7.09 27.75 -1.19
N TRP A 518 8.06 27.66 -2.08
CA TRP A 518 8.95 26.51 -2.18
C TRP A 518 8.15 25.23 -2.44
N ILE A 519 7.47 25.20 -3.60
CA ILE A 519 6.68 24.07 -4.07
C ILE A 519 7.37 23.44 -5.26
N GLY A 520 7.55 22.11 -5.24
CA GLY A 520 8.07 21.34 -6.39
C GLY A 520 7.34 20.02 -6.58
N GLY A 521 7.25 19.54 -7.80
CA GLY A 521 6.65 18.22 -8.07
C GLY A 521 7.41 17.09 -7.36
N ILE A 522 8.73 17.22 -7.25
CA ILE A 522 9.56 16.26 -6.52
C ILE A 522 9.82 16.76 -5.08
N THR A 523 10.36 17.96 -4.92
CA THR A 523 10.63 18.50 -3.57
C THR A 523 10.43 20.00 -3.51
N GLY A 524 9.99 20.50 -2.36
CA GLY A 524 9.90 21.93 -2.09
C GLY A 524 11.25 22.63 -2.05
N GLY A 525 12.29 21.94 -1.60
CA GLY A 525 13.65 22.46 -1.61
C GLY A 525 14.73 21.44 -1.35
N ILE A 526 15.94 21.74 -1.81
CA ILE A 526 17.15 21.00 -1.45
C ILE A 526 18.21 21.93 -0.92
N TYR A 527 19.03 21.44 0.03
CA TYR A 527 20.16 22.14 0.60
C TYR A 527 21.48 21.43 0.31
N PHE A 528 22.56 22.21 0.34
CA PHE A 528 23.98 21.80 0.38
C PHE A 528 24.38 20.75 -0.65
N SER A 529 24.79 19.59 -0.18
CA SER A 529 25.24 18.46 -1.00
C SER A 529 24.09 17.58 -1.51
N GLY A 530 22.82 17.97 -1.30
CA GLY A 530 21.69 17.21 -1.81
C GLY A 530 21.67 17.17 -3.35
N VAL A 531 21.29 16.02 -3.88
CA VAL A 531 21.21 15.78 -5.33
C VAL A 531 19.80 15.32 -5.68
N ILE A 532 19.26 15.89 -6.76
CA ILE A 532 18.06 15.38 -7.43
C ILE A 532 18.47 14.95 -8.83
N GLU A 533 18.22 13.70 -9.18
CA GLU A 533 18.57 13.20 -10.51
C GLU A 533 17.50 12.26 -11.08
N ASN A 534 17.41 12.25 -12.42
CA ASN A 534 16.54 11.29 -13.13
C ASN A 534 15.07 11.34 -12.70
N CYS A 535 14.62 12.50 -12.22
CA CYS A 535 13.27 12.66 -11.68
C CYS A 535 12.31 13.24 -12.71
N LEU A 536 11.05 12.78 -12.65
CA LEU A 536 10.00 13.16 -13.60
C LEU A 536 8.81 13.77 -12.88
N ASN A 537 8.36 14.94 -13.31
CA ASN A 537 7.05 15.46 -12.98
C ASN A 537 6.10 15.39 -14.18
N THR A 538 4.99 14.70 -14.00
CA THR A 538 3.82 14.69 -14.88
C THR A 538 2.57 15.21 -14.16
N GLY A 539 2.71 15.54 -12.87
CA GLY A 539 1.63 15.98 -11.98
C GLY A 539 1.33 17.47 -12.11
N TYR A 540 0.08 17.85 -11.88
CA TYR A 540 -0.41 19.21 -11.97
C TYR A 540 -0.02 20.04 -10.75
N ILE A 541 0.52 21.25 -10.96
CA ILE A 541 0.81 22.20 -9.88
C ILE A 541 0.14 23.53 -10.20
N GLU A 542 -0.71 24.00 -9.28
CA GLU A 542 -1.33 25.32 -9.32
C GLU A 542 -1.03 26.08 -8.04
N THR A 543 -0.33 27.21 -8.13
CA THR A 543 0.00 28.01 -6.95
C THR A 543 0.03 29.51 -7.26
N SER A 544 -0.39 30.30 -6.28
CA SER A 544 -0.25 31.75 -6.30
C SER A 544 1.00 32.25 -5.55
N GLY A 545 1.89 31.36 -5.12
CA GLY A 545 3.14 31.66 -4.44
C GLY A 545 4.33 31.85 -5.36
N GLY A 546 5.50 31.98 -4.78
CA GLY A 546 6.77 32.11 -5.49
C GLY A 546 7.81 31.08 -5.03
N GLY A 547 8.79 30.80 -5.89
CA GLY A 547 9.77 29.74 -5.70
C GLY A 547 9.15 28.37 -5.95
N CYS A 548 8.34 28.25 -7.00
CA CYS A 548 7.58 27.05 -7.30
C CYS A 548 7.97 26.51 -8.68
N ALA A 549 7.96 25.18 -8.85
CA ALA A 549 8.38 24.55 -10.10
C ALA A 549 7.89 23.09 -10.25
N GLY A 550 8.11 22.53 -11.45
CA GLY A 550 7.77 21.14 -11.73
C GLY A 550 8.63 20.13 -10.96
N ILE A 551 9.90 20.43 -10.69
CA ILE A 551 10.81 19.52 -9.98
C ILE A 551 11.15 20.04 -8.58
N VAL A 552 11.82 21.18 -8.47
CA VAL A 552 12.27 21.72 -7.18
C VAL A 552 11.94 23.20 -7.02
N GLY A 553 11.26 23.53 -5.91
CA GLY A 553 10.93 24.92 -5.60
C GLY A 553 12.18 25.78 -5.33
N ARG A 554 13.04 25.33 -4.42
CA ARG A 554 14.29 26.02 -4.05
C ARG A 554 15.48 25.07 -4.16
N ASN A 555 16.38 25.36 -5.08
CA ASN A 555 17.61 24.61 -5.27
C ASN A 555 18.82 25.33 -4.63
N GLN A 556 19.45 24.69 -3.65
CA GLN A 556 20.74 25.03 -3.08
C GLN A 556 21.73 23.86 -3.14
N GLY A 557 21.45 22.83 -3.92
CA GLY A 557 22.24 21.65 -4.22
C GLY A 557 22.39 21.44 -5.72
N ASN A 558 22.29 20.19 -6.15
CA ASN A 558 22.48 19.81 -7.55
C ASN A 558 21.24 19.15 -8.15
N VAL A 559 20.90 19.47 -9.39
CA VAL A 559 19.78 18.91 -10.13
C VAL A 559 20.27 18.41 -11.50
N PHE A 560 20.19 17.11 -11.75
CA PHE A 560 20.70 16.49 -12.96
C PHE A 560 19.64 15.69 -13.70
N ALA A 561 19.59 15.79 -15.01
CA ALA A 561 18.76 14.97 -15.89
C ALA A 561 17.29 14.84 -15.43
N CYS A 562 16.70 15.94 -14.95
CA CYS A 562 15.31 15.96 -14.49
C CYS A 562 14.39 16.56 -15.55
N LYS A 563 13.14 16.08 -15.58
CA LYS A 563 12.17 16.49 -16.60
C LYS A 563 10.82 16.86 -16.01
N ASN A 564 10.27 17.98 -16.46
CA ASN A 564 8.86 18.33 -16.29
C ASN A 564 8.12 18.21 -17.62
N THR A 565 7.01 17.48 -17.65
CA THR A 565 6.12 17.40 -18.82
C THR A 565 4.73 17.96 -18.54
N ALA A 566 4.43 18.27 -17.28
CA ALA A 566 3.15 18.78 -16.87
C ALA A 566 2.99 20.26 -17.19
N ASP A 567 1.79 20.68 -17.55
CA ASP A 567 1.39 22.07 -17.58
C ASP A 567 1.25 22.60 -16.14
N LEU A 568 1.87 23.75 -15.87
CA LEU A 568 1.95 24.35 -14.54
C LEU A 568 1.27 25.71 -14.50
N VAL A 569 0.58 26.03 -13.39
CA VAL A 569 -0.01 27.35 -13.13
C VAL A 569 0.70 28.00 -11.94
N LEU A 570 1.70 28.86 -12.21
CA LEU A 570 2.64 29.40 -11.25
C LEU A 570 2.57 30.94 -11.26
N LEU A 571 1.59 31.51 -10.55
CA LEU A 571 1.12 32.88 -10.82
C LEU A 571 2.05 34.02 -10.35
N ASN A 572 2.57 33.96 -9.11
CA ASN A 572 3.17 35.14 -8.47
C ASN A 572 4.66 34.94 -8.11
N GLY A 573 5.49 34.70 -9.09
CA GLY A 573 6.94 34.75 -8.91
C GLY A 573 7.41 36.14 -8.43
N THR A 574 8.52 36.19 -7.68
CA THR A 574 9.13 37.42 -7.19
C THR A 574 10.61 37.51 -7.58
N GLN A 575 11.24 38.66 -7.34
CA GLN A 575 12.68 38.83 -7.59
C GLN A 575 13.56 37.84 -6.82
N SER A 576 13.12 37.42 -5.64
CA SER A 576 13.85 36.49 -4.76
C SER A 576 13.26 35.08 -4.71
N ALA A 577 12.16 34.85 -5.43
CA ALA A 577 11.45 33.59 -5.45
C ALA A 577 10.68 33.45 -6.77
N GLY A 578 11.40 33.21 -7.86
CA GLY A 578 10.80 33.02 -9.20
C GLY A 578 10.22 31.62 -9.35
N ASN A 579 9.43 31.47 -10.40
CA ASN A 579 8.76 30.19 -10.73
C ASN A 579 9.35 29.62 -12.03
N GLY A 580 9.50 28.30 -12.13
CA GLY A 580 10.11 27.65 -13.28
C GLY A 580 9.51 26.32 -13.68
N GLY A 581 9.75 25.90 -14.93
CA GLY A 581 9.30 24.60 -15.38
C GLY A 581 9.97 23.45 -14.63
N VAL A 582 11.24 23.61 -14.28
CA VAL A 582 12.02 22.62 -13.52
C VAL A 582 12.42 23.16 -12.15
N ILE A 583 12.96 24.37 -12.09
CA ILE A 583 13.50 24.96 -10.85
C ILE A 583 12.87 26.34 -10.61
N GLY A 584 12.33 26.58 -9.43
CA GLY A 584 11.75 27.88 -9.08
C GLY A 584 12.82 28.93 -8.82
N ILE A 585 13.69 28.69 -7.86
CA ILE A 585 14.85 29.52 -7.55
C ILE A 585 16.11 28.67 -7.40
N MET A 586 17.20 29.15 -7.93
CA MET A 586 18.52 28.59 -7.72
C MET A 586 19.39 29.65 -7.02
N ASN A 587 19.95 29.32 -5.89
CA ASN A 587 20.76 30.20 -5.10
C ASN A 587 21.81 29.47 -4.28
N HIS A 588 22.89 30.16 -4.01
CA HIS A 588 23.97 29.65 -3.15
C HIS A 588 23.53 29.56 -1.69
N ALA A 589 23.94 28.51 -1.01
CA ALA A 589 23.71 28.37 0.42
C ALA A 589 24.74 29.20 1.20
N THR A 590 24.29 30.08 2.10
CA THR A 590 25.16 30.97 2.87
C THR A 590 26.16 30.17 3.71
N GLY A 591 27.46 30.45 3.56
CA GLY A 591 28.52 29.80 4.30
C GLY A 591 29.11 28.53 3.63
N HIS A 592 28.72 28.22 2.40
CA HIS A 592 29.27 27.13 1.60
C HIS A 592 30.03 27.64 0.39
N GLU A 593 31.10 26.95 0.02
CA GLU A 593 31.91 27.32 -1.15
C GLU A 593 31.35 26.76 -2.47
N GLU A 594 30.48 25.75 -2.42
CA GLU A 594 29.94 25.08 -3.58
C GLU A 594 28.73 25.80 -4.16
N CYS A 595 28.66 25.84 -5.50
CA CYS A 595 27.55 26.43 -6.23
C CYS A 595 26.42 25.45 -6.41
N SER A 596 25.17 25.94 -6.49
CA SER A 596 24.05 25.16 -6.97
C SER A 596 24.17 24.97 -8.48
N ASN A 597 23.92 23.74 -8.94
CA ASN A 597 24.01 23.39 -10.35
C ASN A 597 22.71 22.77 -10.88
N ALA A 598 22.44 22.97 -12.15
CA ALA A 598 21.38 22.32 -12.89
C ALA A 598 21.90 21.90 -14.27
N TYR A 599 22.03 20.60 -14.51
CA TYR A 599 22.55 20.07 -15.76
C TYR A 599 21.52 19.15 -16.43
N ALA A 600 21.39 19.28 -17.74
CA ALA A 600 20.50 18.47 -18.57
C ALA A 600 19.03 18.45 -18.08
N CYS A 601 18.55 19.58 -17.60
CA CYS A 601 17.18 19.70 -17.11
C CYS A 601 16.24 20.12 -18.26
N VAL A 602 15.07 19.47 -18.32
CA VAL A 602 14.14 19.59 -19.44
C VAL A 602 12.76 20.03 -18.97
N ASN A 603 12.19 21.01 -19.66
CA ASN A 603 10.76 21.33 -19.55
C ASN A 603 10.09 21.21 -20.90
N THR A 604 8.99 20.47 -20.98
CA THR A 604 8.13 20.36 -22.15
C THR A 604 6.70 20.82 -21.90
N GLY A 605 6.30 20.96 -20.63
CA GLY A 605 4.99 21.46 -20.23
C GLY A 605 4.90 22.99 -20.32
N ASN A 606 3.69 23.50 -20.51
CA ASN A 606 3.43 24.93 -20.54
C ASN A 606 3.45 25.53 -19.12
N ILE A 607 3.84 26.81 -19.01
CA ILE A 607 3.86 27.50 -17.72
C ILE A 607 3.00 28.75 -17.81
N THR A 608 1.92 28.74 -17.06
CA THR A 608 1.04 29.90 -16.90
C THR A 608 1.52 30.73 -15.71
N GLY A 609 1.79 32.02 -15.95
CA GLY A 609 2.31 32.91 -14.91
C GLY A 609 1.99 34.37 -15.15
N THR A 610 2.39 35.23 -14.21
CA THR A 610 2.23 36.70 -14.32
C THR A 610 3.56 37.45 -14.38
N GLN A 611 4.56 36.98 -13.61
CA GLN A 611 5.90 37.62 -13.55
C GLN A 611 6.95 36.71 -12.92
N PHE A 612 8.22 36.96 -13.15
CA PHE A 612 9.39 36.25 -12.63
C PHE A 612 9.27 34.72 -12.81
N PHE A 613 9.03 34.30 -14.05
CA PHE A 613 8.96 32.88 -14.37
C PHE A 613 9.72 32.54 -15.65
N GLY A 614 10.22 31.33 -15.73
CA GLY A 614 11.02 30.84 -16.84
C GLY A 614 10.72 29.40 -17.22
N GLY A 615 10.98 29.08 -18.49
CA GLY A 615 10.72 27.75 -19.04
C GLY A 615 11.42 26.63 -18.29
N VAL A 616 12.67 26.84 -17.84
CA VAL A 616 13.41 25.90 -17.00
C VAL A 616 13.58 26.45 -15.58
N LEU A 617 14.12 27.69 -15.46
CA LEU A 617 14.49 28.30 -14.19
C LEU A 617 13.77 29.65 -14.00
N GLY A 618 13.10 29.82 -12.85
CA GLY A 618 12.44 31.07 -12.53
C GLY A 618 13.42 32.20 -12.23
N VAL A 619 14.24 32.03 -11.22
CA VAL A 619 15.24 33.03 -10.79
C VAL A 619 16.56 32.35 -10.41
N ASN A 620 17.64 32.85 -11.00
CA ASN A 620 18.99 32.59 -10.53
C ASN A 620 19.38 33.74 -9.58
N ALA A 621 19.28 33.52 -8.29
CA ALA A 621 19.34 34.56 -7.25
C ALA A 621 20.70 34.61 -6.55
N GLN A 622 21.77 34.78 -7.31
CA GLN A 622 23.14 34.89 -6.82
C GLN A 622 23.40 36.25 -6.18
N LYS A 623 24.14 36.29 -5.09
CA LYS A 623 24.65 37.56 -4.53
C LYS A 623 26.00 37.93 -5.13
N LYS A 624 26.26 39.25 -5.23
CA LYS A 624 27.53 39.75 -5.76
C LYS A 624 28.71 39.29 -4.87
N GLY A 625 29.68 38.62 -5.50
CA GLY A 625 30.87 38.12 -4.83
C GLY A 625 30.80 36.66 -4.34
N GLU A 626 29.66 35.98 -4.51
CA GLU A 626 29.53 34.54 -4.28
C GLU A 626 29.73 33.76 -5.61
N PRO A 627 30.11 32.46 -5.54
CA PRO A 627 30.24 31.63 -6.75
C PRO A 627 28.94 31.58 -7.55
N GLY A 628 29.03 31.62 -8.88
CA GLY A 628 27.86 31.63 -9.77
C GLY A 628 27.19 30.27 -9.87
N CYS A 629 25.86 30.24 -9.76
CA CYS A 629 25.08 29.03 -10.05
C CYS A 629 25.04 28.69 -11.52
N ASN A 630 25.14 27.42 -11.88
CA ASN A 630 25.26 26.99 -13.28
C ASN A 630 23.98 26.32 -13.80
N LEU A 631 23.46 26.82 -14.91
CA LEU A 631 22.42 26.18 -15.72
C LEU A 631 23.05 25.73 -17.05
N VAL A 632 23.25 24.44 -17.25
CA VAL A 632 24.05 23.91 -18.37
C VAL A 632 23.30 22.81 -19.12
N ALA A 633 23.35 22.80 -20.43
CA ALA A 633 22.75 21.79 -21.30
C ALA A 633 21.25 21.54 -21.05
N CYS A 634 20.56 22.56 -20.61
CA CYS A 634 19.12 22.47 -20.31
C CYS A 634 18.30 22.96 -21.51
N TYR A 635 17.06 22.48 -21.62
CA TYR A 635 16.19 23.04 -22.65
C TYR A 635 14.72 23.15 -22.23
N ASN A 636 14.01 24.06 -22.95
CA ASN A 636 12.57 24.25 -22.83
C ASN A 636 11.89 24.23 -24.20
N THR A 637 10.85 23.37 -24.33
CA THR A 637 9.94 23.37 -25.48
C THR A 637 8.50 23.70 -25.09
N GLY A 638 8.21 23.89 -23.79
CA GLY A 638 6.92 24.36 -23.30
C GLY A 638 6.71 25.89 -23.58
N LEU A 639 5.46 26.30 -23.64
CA LEU A 639 5.09 27.69 -23.87
C LEU A 639 4.92 28.43 -22.54
N LEU A 640 5.28 29.72 -22.54
CA LEU A 640 4.88 30.62 -21.47
C LEU A 640 3.47 31.16 -21.77
N VAL A 641 2.58 31.11 -20.78
CA VAL A 641 1.21 31.59 -20.89
C VAL A 641 0.99 32.76 -19.94
N ASP A 642 0.54 33.88 -20.48
CA ASP A 642 0.19 35.06 -19.67
C ASP A 642 -1.20 34.91 -19.07
N SER A 643 -1.27 34.64 -17.78
CA SER A 643 -2.53 34.42 -17.08
C SER A 643 -3.38 35.69 -16.93
N ALA A 644 -2.76 36.89 -17.02
CA ALA A 644 -3.42 38.17 -16.83
C ALA A 644 -3.82 38.82 -18.16
N GLY A 645 -3.31 38.32 -19.30
CA GLY A 645 -3.51 38.94 -20.62
C GLY A 645 -2.95 40.35 -20.75
N ALA A 646 -2.14 40.81 -19.77
CA ALA A 646 -1.61 42.17 -19.70
C ALA A 646 -0.26 42.36 -20.39
N GLY A 647 0.29 41.28 -20.94
CA GLY A 647 1.62 41.21 -21.52
C GLY A 647 2.73 40.93 -20.50
N LEU A 648 3.75 40.23 -20.96
CA LEU A 648 4.87 39.76 -20.12
C LEU A 648 6.13 40.64 -20.23
N VAL A 649 6.15 41.64 -21.10
CA VAL A 649 7.28 42.56 -21.23
C VAL A 649 7.54 43.33 -19.94
N GLY A 650 8.77 43.29 -19.44
CA GLY A 650 9.15 43.88 -18.15
C GLY A 650 8.74 43.10 -16.92
N LYS A 651 8.10 41.96 -17.08
CA LYS A 651 7.67 41.06 -15.98
C LYS A 651 8.71 40.02 -15.61
N ALA A 652 9.89 40.02 -16.18
CA ALA A 652 10.94 39.02 -16.03
C ALA A 652 10.42 37.59 -16.36
N ALA A 653 9.73 37.46 -17.48
CA ALA A 653 9.26 36.21 -18.05
C ALA A 653 10.15 35.83 -19.23
N GLY A 654 10.90 34.73 -19.12
CA GLY A 654 11.83 34.25 -20.13
C GLY A 654 11.58 32.83 -20.57
N TRP A 655 11.73 32.54 -21.86
CA TRP A 655 11.45 31.21 -22.42
C TRP A 655 12.33 30.12 -21.82
N LEU A 656 13.51 30.46 -21.30
CA LEU A 656 14.40 29.56 -20.57
C LEU A 656 14.53 29.97 -19.11
N LEU A 657 14.86 31.24 -18.85
CA LEU A 657 15.15 31.76 -17.52
C LEU A 657 14.42 33.10 -17.29
N GLY A 658 13.63 33.18 -16.21
CA GLY A 658 12.88 34.38 -15.86
C GLY A 658 13.79 35.56 -15.47
N ARG A 659 14.71 35.35 -14.51
CA ARG A 659 15.66 36.39 -14.05
C ARG A 659 17.02 35.81 -13.70
N ASN A 660 18.09 36.44 -14.14
CA ASN A 660 19.45 36.11 -13.71
C ASN A 660 20.08 37.30 -12.96
N GLN A 661 20.67 37.03 -11.82
CA GLN A 661 21.40 38.06 -11.07
C GLN A 661 22.92 38.00 -11.30
N GLN A 662 23.53 36.83 -11.25
CA GLN A 662 24.96 36.64 -11.55
C GLN A 662 25.34 35.17 -11.84
N GLY A 663 24.45 34.33 -12.37
CA GLY A 663 24.73 32.94 -12.67
C GLY A 663 25.20 32.75 -14.14
N TYR A 664 25.68 31.54 -14.40
CA TYR A 664 26.11 31.13 -15.75
C TYR A 664 25.01 30.32 -16.43
N VAL A 665 24.74 30.60 -17.69
CA VAL A 665 23.83 29.83 -18.53
C VAL A 665 24.59 29.42 -19.80
N LYS A 666 24.80 28.11 -19.95
CA LYS A 666 25.69 27.59 -21.01
C LYS A 666 25.04 26.44 -21.77
N TYR A 667 25.23 26.43 -23.09
CA TYR A 667 24.87 25.31 -23.97
C TYR A 667 23.39 24.91 -23.87
N CYS A 668 22.50 25.87 -23.63
CA CYS A 668 21.08 25.63 -23.41
C CYS A 668 20.25 25.92 -24.66
N TYR A 669 19.08 25.29 -24.78
CA TYR A 669 18.20 25.44 -25.93
C TYR A 669 16.77 25.79 -25.51
N THR A 670 16.05 26.47 -26.42
CA THR A 670 14.62 26.77 -26.26
C THR A 670 13.93 26.84 -27.63
N ILE A 671 12.60 26.94 -27.62
CA ILE A 671 11.81 27.29 -28.82
C ILE A 671 11.35 28.73 -28.74
N SER A 672 11.14 29.39 -29.89
CA SER A 672 10.53 30.72 -30.01
C SER A 672 9.14 30.67 -30.64
N GLU A 673 8.85 29.63 -31.43
CA GLU A 673 7.55 29.44 -32.05
C GLU A 673 6.45 29.24 -31.00
N GLY A 674 5.33 29.95 -31.16
CA GLY A 674 4.22 29.89 -30.20
C GLY A 674 4.42 30.65 -28.89
N GLN A 675 5.64 31.11 -28.58
CA GLN A 675 5.89 31.89 -27.37
C GLN A 675 5.20 33.28 -27.45
N PRO A 676 4.74 33.84 -26.31
CA PRO A 676 4.08 35.14 -26.28
C PRO A 676 4.99 36.23 -26.87
N LYS A 677 4.50 36.95 -27.87
CA LYS A 677 5.24 38.10 -28.49
C LYS A 677 5.53 39.19 -27.46
N THR A 678 4.79 39.22 -26.38
CA THR A 678 4.94 40.19 -25.28
C THR A 678 5.90 39.68 -24.19
N SER A 679 6.57 38.53 -24.36
CA SER A 679 7.61 38.07 -23.45
C SER A 679 8.96 38.78 -23.69
N ASN A 680 9.86 38.66 -22.70
CA ASN A 680 11.20 39.25 -22.82
C ASN A 680 12.19 38.41 -23.69
N GLY A 681 11.70 37.40 -24.40
CA GLY A 681 12.52 36.48 -25.18
C GLY A 681 13.11 35.35 -24.34
N VAL A 682 14.32 34.87 -24.66
CA VAL A 682 14.99 33.76 -23.98
C VAL A 682 15.19 34.03 -22.50
N PHE A 683 15.40 35.30 -22.13
CA PHE A 683 15.61 35.74 -20.75
C PHE A 683 14.64 36.84 -20.36
N GLY A 684 14.17 36.79 -19.13
CA GLY A 684 13.26 37.79 -18.61
C GLY A 684 13.96 39.11 -18.23
N ASN A 685 15.01 39.06 -17.41
CA ASN A 685 15.73 40.27 -16.92
C ASN A 685 17.05 39.86 -16.22
N GLY A 686 18.05 40.78 -16.20
CA GLY A 686 19.28 40.65 -15.38
C GLY A 686 20.57 40.61 -16.20
N ASN A 687 21.71 40.57 -15.48
CA ASN A 687 23.05 40.43 -16.06
C ASN A 687 23.34 38.95 -16.31
N ILE A 688 23.79 38.59 -17.51
CA ILE A 688 23.86 37.20 -17.92
C ILE A 688 25.20 36.95 -18.61
N ASP A 689 25.96 35.97 -18.09
CA ASP A 689 27.05 35.34 -18.81
C ASP A 689 26.48 34.17 -19.61
N LEU A 690 26.26 34.42 -20.90
CA LEU A 690 25.71 33.45 -21.85
C LEU A 690 26.84 32.85 -22.68
N VAL A 691 26.86 31.53 -22.76
CA VAL A 691 27.71 30.78 -23.68
C VAL A 691 26.83 29.83 -24.49
N ASP A 692 26.80 30.00 -25.80
CA ASP A 692 26.12 29.13 -26.77
C ASP A 692 24.68 28.77 -26.40
N VAL A 693 23.84 29.78 -26.11
CA VAL A 693 22.41 29.54 -25.90
C VAL A 693 21.69 29.73 -27.24
N GLN A 694 20.99 28.68 -27.67
CA GLN A 694 20.48 28.51 -29.01
C GLN A 694 18.94 28.33 -29.03
N LYS A 695 18.38 28.41 -30.25
CA LYS A 695 16.96 28.12 -30.49
C LYS A 695 16.82 26.96 -31.47
N PHE A 696 16.04 25.95 -31.08
CA PHE A 696 15.71 24.85 -31.97
C PHE A 696 14.96 25.29 -33.26
N ASP A 697 14.15 26.33 -33.14
CA ASP A 697 13.29 26.87 -34.19
C ASP A 697 13.73 28.28 -34.69
N GLY A 698 15.00 28.62 -34.50
CA GLY A 698 15.54 29.89 -34.97
C GLY A 698 15.65 29.98 -36.50
N THR A 699 16.02 31.16 -37.02
CA THR A 699 16.27 31.37 -38.45
C THR A 699 17.40 30.48 -39.00
N THR A 700 18.31 30.09 -38.13
CA THR A 700 19.28 29.02 -38.35
C THR A 700 19.08 28.00 -37.22
N PRO A 701 18.22 26.97 -37.42
CA PRO A 701 17.96 25.98 -36.39
C PRO A 701 19.26 25.31 -35.96
N ALA A 702 19.49 25.25 -34.63
CA ALA A 702 20.65 24.61 -34.06
C ALA A 702 20.22 23.42 -33.20
N TRP A 703 20.97 22.33 -33.30
CA TRP A 703 20.82 21.17 -32.46
C TRP A 703 22.11 20.89 -31.70
N PRO A 704 22.03 20.32 -30.48
CA PRO A 704 23.24 19.95 -29.74
C PRO A 704 24.03 18.85 -30.47
N GLU A 705 25.34 18.93 -30.38
CA GLU A 705 26.26 17.90 -30.81
C GLU A 705 26.81 17.13 -29.62
N ALA A 706 27.19 15.87 -29.83
CA ALA A 706 27.70 15.03 -28.75
C ALA A 706 29.03 15.56 -28.20
N ASP A 707 29.01 16.07 -26.98
CA ASP A 707 30.16 16.67 -26.30
C ASP A 707 29.92 16.63 -24.77
N ASN A 708 30.53 15.68 -24.08
CA ASN A 708 30.38 15.55 -22.63
C ASN A 708 30.99 16.72 -21.87
N THR A 709 31.96 17.42 -22.39
CA THR A 709 32.52 18.61 -21.74
C THR A 709 31.53 19.78 -21.68
N LYS A 710 30.50 19.72 -22.53
CA LYS A 710 29.35 20.65 -22.56
C LYS A 710 28.08 20.06 -21.93
N CYS A 711 28.18 18.88 -21.29
CA CYS A 711 27.05 18.11 -20.73
C CYS A 711 26.05 17.64 -21.80
N TRP A 712 26.47 17.45 -23.04
CA TRP A 712 25.71 16.85 -24.15
C TRP A 712 26.25 15.47 -24.55
N GLY A 713 26.93 14.78 -23.61
CA GLY A 713 27.42 13.43 -23.84
C GLY A 713 26.30 12.38 -23.94
N ILE A 714 26.47 11.44 -24.88
CA ILE A 714 25.56 10.29 -25.03
C ILE A 714 25.91 9.26 -23.98
N TRP A 715 24.93 8.87 -23.18
CA TRP A 715 25.06 7.87 -22.12
C TRP A 715 25.41 6.50 -22.69
N THR A 716 26.36 5.84 -22.05
CA THR A 716 26.73 4.44 -22.29
C THR A 716 26.90 3.74 -20.95
N GLU A 717 26.84 2.43 -20.94
CA GLU A 717 27.07 1.63 -19.74
C GLU A 717 28.41 1.98 -19.08
N GLY A 718 28.40 2.22 -17.77
CA GLY A 718 29.56 2.64 -16.98
C GLY A 718 29.76 4.15 -16.85
N CYS A 719 28.95 4.99 -17.50
CA CYS A 719 28.95 6.43 -17.26
C CYS A 719 28.30 6.76 -15.92
N THR A 720 28.69 7.91 -15.33
CA THR A 720 28.04 8.50 -14.16
C THR A 720 27.39 9.83 -14.53
N VAL A 721 26.39 10.25 -13.76
CA VAL A 721 25.71 11.55 -13.97
C VAL A 721 26.62 12.75 -13.77
N THR A 722 27.81 12.58 -13.20
CA THR A 722 28.80 13.66 -13.01
C THR A 722 29.75 13.85 -14.19
N ASP A 723 29.78 12.91 -15.15
CA ASP A 723 30.76 12.87 -16.23
C ASP A 723 30.30 13.61 -17.52
N GLY A 724 29.14 14.26 -17.47
CA GLY A 724 28.59 15.01 -18.62
C GLY A 724 27.82 14.18 -19.61
N TYR A 725 27.52 12.90 -19.32
CA TYR A 725 26.78 11.98 -20.15
C TYR A 725 25.34 11.84 -19.65
N TYR A 726 24.42 12.63 -20.20
CA TYR A 726 23.04 12.69 -19.73
C TYR A 726 22.01 12.23 -20.76
N TRP A 727 22.42 11.97 -22.00
CA TRP A 727 21.49 11.87 -23.12
C TRP A 727 21.47 10.47 -23.75
N LYS A 728 20.27 9.96 -24.02
CA LYS A 728 20.05 8.74 -24.81
C LYS A 728 20.31 9.02 -26.30
N ASN A 729 19.83 10.18 -26.76
CA ASN A 729 20.08 10.72 -28.08
C ASN A 729 19.91 12.26 -28.04
N LEU A 730 20.40 12.92 -29.08
CA LEU A 730 20.33 14.39 -29.18
C LEU A 730 19.22 14.87 -30.10
N GLY A 731 18.33 14.01 -30.55
CA GLY A 731 17.29 14.36 -31.50
C GLY A 731 17.83 14.73 -32.89
N SER A 732 17.00 15.38 -33.68
CA SER A 732 17.33 15.77 -35.07
C SER A 732 16.57 17.00 -35.53
N SER A 733 17.25 17.95 -36.10
CA SER A 733 16.61 19.12 -36.74
C SER A 733 15.80 18.73 -37.96
N THR A 734 16.22 17.71 -38.69
CA THR A 734 15.54 17.23 -39.91
C THR A 734 14.23 16.54 -39.57
N GLU A 735 14.21 15.72 -38.49
CA GLU A 735 13.03 15.00 -38.01
C GLU A 735 12.23 15.80 -37.01
N LYS A 736 12.72 16.97 -36.58
CA LYS A 736 12.14 17.80 -35.52
C LYS A 736 11.91 17.01 -34.20
N THR A 737 12.86 16.13 -33.88
CA THR A 737 12.84 15.37 -32.60
C THR A 737 13.81 16.05 -31.63
N TYR A 738 13.38 16.19 -30.37
CA TYR A 738 14.20 16.82 -29.32
C TYR A 738 15.09 15.79 -28.61
N PRO A 739 16.16 16.23 -27.95
CA PRO A 739 16.99 15.34 -27.14
C PRO A 739 16.21 14.58 -26.10
N LYS A 740 16.55 13.30 -25.88
CA LYS A 740 16.01 12.47 -24.81
C LYS A 740 17.07 12.21 -23.75
N LEU A 741 16.65 12.31 -22.49
CA LEU A 741 17.48 11.91 -21.36
C LEU A 741 17.72 10.41 -21.37
N TYR A 742 18.84 9.95 -20.81
CA TYR A 742 19.27 8.55 -20.93
C TYR A 742 18.31 7.54 -20.31
N TRP A 743 17.53 7.95 -19.33
CA TRP A 743 16.54 7.12 -18.65
C TRP A 743 15.14 7.17 -19.32
N GLU A 744 14.93 8.04 -20.32
CA GLU A 744 13.68 8.08 -21.08
C GLU A 744 13.56 6.88 -22.03
N GLU A 745 12.37 6.32 -22.18
CA GLU A 745 12.05 5.24 -23.11
C GLU A 745 12.21 5.57 -24.60
#